data_23972180cb67a2af4e29a63e29b9b5c8
#
_entry.id   23972180cb67a2af4e29a63e29b9b5c8
#
_cell.length_a   1.000
_cell.length_b   1.000
_cell.length_c   1.000
_cell.angle_alpha   90.00
_cell.angle_beta   90.00
_cell.angle_gamma   90.00
#
_symmetry.space_group_name_H-M   'P 1'
#
loop_
_entity.id
_entity.type
_entity.pdbx_description
1 polymer ?
#
loop_
_entity_poly.entity_id
_entity_poly.type
_entity_poly.pdbx_seq_one_letter_code
_entity_poly.pdbx_strand_id
1 'polypeptide(L)'
;MDTVSLTALFDWLQQNPLISLVFVFVVACGESLAFVGLIVPGALLMVGFGALIALGYLSFGPTVIAAILGAITGDGISYWLGFKYNRNLVSIWPFSRYPDLLTRGETFFQRHGGKSVLLGRFVGPLRPIIPAVAGMLKMPAQQFFLINILSAVFWAPLYLFPGIIFGTSLELASEFAGRFTLLLVGLIFGLWSIVWLIRLGYLWFIPLSDALMARLVNWSRRHPLAGVIPAALIEPDHPEVRGLSLLALILLLATIGFILLSQLAGYFPFIHNLNQLVFHTLQALHNPPFDHAMVFITAMGDVRLLASLVLLTALYLLITKQYLALWHWLAAFIFPLLLVELLKHFYALPRPPGMDMLQGYAYPSGHATLATATYGFLAILLARDVRPPYRLAIYIIASLLILLIAFSRLYLGAHWLTDVIGGMLLGLAWAALLGIAYRRHAPERYLKRSDLTFIGGLLAVCLVAYPGFMHNRQFSQSQLTHAQYFMAEQAWYESGWQALPSVRQDLRGHNDFAFNLQWMGSANNITEVLEAADWHSASTNLRNYFNWFNPSATIYEIPLLPHVHDGQHEELRFSKTIPPDRLFVIRLWRSQIEIQSTQGKQPLWFGYISEMEKVENLGLRYLVTTPDMMTPLQWFQSRIPGTSATSRTREGVLELNKDRRQSVLLLKAN
;
A
#
# COMPACT_ATOMS: atom_id res chain seq x y z
N MET A 1 -14.82 18.01 -13.22
CA MET A 1 -14.52 17.99 -14.67
C MET A 1 -15.40 16.90 -15.25
N ASP A 2 -16.38 17.30 -16.04
CA ASP A 2 -17.44 16.42 -16.49
C ASP A 2 -16.90 15.34 -17.44
N THR A 3 -17.42 14.13 -17.31
CA THR A 3 -17.06 12.96 -18.14
C THR A 3 -17.20 13.24 -19.64
N VAL A 4 -18.08 14.14 -20.02
CA VAL A 4 -18.29 14.61 -21.40
C VAL A 4 -17.06 15.36 -21.96
N SER A 5 -16.27 16.03 -21.14
CA SER A 5 -15.09 16.79 -21.60
C SER A 5 -13.86 15.89 -21.87
N LEU A 6 -13.75 14.76 -21.16
CA LEU A 6 -12.66 13.80 -21.35
C LEU A 6 -12.84 12.94 -22.60
N THR A 7 -14.06 12.47 -22.86
CA THR A 7 -14.37 11.71 -24.10
C THR A 7 -14.15 12.58 -25.33
N ALA A 8 -14.60 13.83 -25.33
CA ALA A 8 -14.34 14.76 -26.43
C ALA A 8 -12.83 15.01 -26.67
N LEU A 9 -12.02 15.06 -25.63
CA LEU A 9 -10.56 15.16 -25.75
C LEU A 9 -9.96 13.90 -26.37
N PHE A 10 -10.40 12.72 -25.96
CA PHE A 10 -9.90 11.44 -26.49
C PHE A 10 -10.31 11.26 -27.96
N ASP A 11 -11.53 11.60 -28.32
CA ASP A 11 -12.02 11.59 -29.72
C ASP A 11 -11.22 12.58 -30.60
N TRP A 12 -10.90 13.75 -30.04
CA TRP A 12 -10.05 14.73 -30.72
C TRP A 12 -8.62 14.22 -30.93
N LEU A 13 -8.03 13.55 -29.93
CA LEU A 13 -6.70 12.93 -30.03
C LEU A 13 -6.67 11.83 -31.11
N GLN A 14 -7.72 11.04 -31.20
CA GLN A 14 -7.84 10.00 -32.23
C GLN A 14 -7.96 10.59 -33.66
N GLN A 15 -8.66 11.70 -33.79
CA GLN A 15 -8.79 12.42 -35.07
C GLN A 15 -7.52 13.15 -35.49
N ASN A 16 -6.57 13.40 -34.53
CA ASN A 16 -5.34 14.13 -34.77
C ASN A 16 -4.09 13.33 -34.39
N PRO A 17 -3.80 12.19 -35.06
CA PRO A 17 -2.76 11.27 -34.65
C PRO A 17 -1.36 11.90 -34.66
N LEU A 18 -1.05 12.81 -35.58
CA LEU A 18 0.24 13.50 -35.64
C LEU A 18 0.47 14.38 -34.41
N ILE A 19 -0.56 15.11 -33.95
CA ILE A 19 -0.46 15.99 -32.76
C ILE A 19 -0.24 15.11 -31.52
N SER A 20 -0.94 13.99 -31.43
CA SER A 20 -0.80 13.04 -30.34
C SER A 20 0.62 12.46 -30.27
N LEU A 21 1.21 12.11 -31.40
CA LEU A 21 2.61 11.62 -31.48
C LEU A 21 3.61 12.72 -31.10
N VAL A 22 3.39 13.96 -31.56
CA VAL A 22 4.20 15.12 -31.15
C VAL A 22 4.12 15.33 -29.63
N PHE A 23 2.95 15.17 -29.02
CA PHE A 23 2.78 15.27 -27.58
C PHE A 23 3.55 14.16 -26.83
N VAL A 24 3.51 12.91 -27.28
CA VAL A 24 4.32 11.81 -26.76
C VAL A 24 5.81 12.13 -26.87
N PHE A 25 6.26 12.62 -28.03
CA PHE A 25 7.65 13.04 -28.24
C PHE A 25 8.07 14.14 -27.26
N VAL A 26 7.26 15.19 -27.10
CA VAL A 26 7.56 16.31 -26.20
C VAL A 26 7.64 15.87 -24.74
N VAL A 27 6.71 15.00 -24.31
CA VAL A 27 6.72 14.45 -22.94
C VAL A 27 7.97 13.61 -22.70
N ALA A 28 8.30 12.69 -23.63
CA ALA A 28 9.49 11.84 -23.52
C ALA A 28 10.80 12.65 -23.58
N CYS A 29 10.83 13.69 -24.40
CA CYS A 29 11.94 14.64 -24.47
C CYS A 29 12.08 15.44 -23.15
N GLY A 30 10.98 15.98 -22.63
CA GLY A 30 10.96 16.74 -21.38
C GLY A 30 11.41 15.90 -20.19
N GLU A 31 10.96 14.65 -20.10
CA GLU A 31 11.36 13.70 -19.06
C GLU A 31 12.86 13.36 -19.11
N SER A 32 13.44 13.35 -20.31
CA SER A 32 14.88 13.07 -20.52
C SER A 32 15.77 14.32 -20.44
N LEU A 33 15.20 15.52 -20.43
CA LEU A 33 15.96 16.75 -20.24
C LEU A 33 16.47 16.91 -18.81
N ALA A 34 17.72 17.32 -18.67
CA ALA A 34 18.33 17.60 -17.37
C ALA A 34 17.46 18.61 -16.60
N PHE A 35 17.12 18.30 -15.34
CA PHE A 35 16.23 19.03 -14.43
C PHE A 35 14.75 19.08 -14.81
N VAL A 36 14.37 19.22 -16.08
CA VAL A 36 12.96 19.18 -16.49
C VAL A 36 12.36 17.81 -16.14
N GLY A 37 13.13 16.75 -16.35
CA GLY A 37 12.75 15.39 -15.98
C GLY A 37 12.61 15.12 -14.47
N LEU A 38 13.05 16.03 -13.61
CA LEU A 38 12.77 15.93 -12.17
C LEU A 38 11.38 16.50 -11.81
N ILE A 39 10.81 17.34 -12.66
CA ILE A 39 9.53 18.03 -12.45
C ILE A 39 8.41 17.28 -13.20
N VAL A 40 8.71 16.80 -14.41
CA VAL A 40 7.74 16.10 -15.25
C VAL A 40 7.56 14.66 -14.74
N PRO A 41 6.33 14.25 -14.39
CA PRO A 41 6.04 12.87 -13.99
C PRO A 41 5.94 11.95 -15.23
N GLY A 42 7.00 11.91 -16.03
CA GLY A 42 6.99 11.28 -17.35
C GLY A 42 6.70 9.77 -17.30
N ALA A 43 7.18 9.06 -16.27
CA ALA A 43 6.85 7.65 -16.07
C ALA A 43 5.33 7.42 -15.98
N LEU A 44 4.60 8.28 -15.25
CA LEU A 44 3.14 8.20 -15.14
C LEU A 44 2.46 8.52 -16.48
N LEU A 45 2.96 9.55 -17.19
CA LEU A 45 2.43 9.94 -18.49
C LEU A 45 2.68 8.85 -19.55
N MET A 46 3.83 8.17 -19.52
CA MET A 46 4.11 7.04 -20.42
C MET A 46 3.17 5.85 -20.17
N VAL A 47 2.87 5.54 -18.90
CA VAL A 47 1.82 4.55 -18.56
C VAL A 47 0.46 5.01 -19.08
N GLY A 48 0.13 6.29 -18.99
CA GLY A 48 -1.10 6.87 -19.58
C GLY A 48 -1.15 6.71 -21.10
N PHE A 49 -0.06 6.97 -21.82
CA PHE A 49 0.00 6.71 -23.28
C PHE A 49 -0.13 5.23 -23.60
N GLY A 50 0.42 4.34 -22.79
CA GLY A 50 0.19 2.91 -22.89
C GLY A 50 -1.29 2.53 -22.79
N ALA A 51 -2.02 3.14 -21.85
CA ALA A 51 -3.46 2.95 -21.72
C ALA A 51 -4.22 3.47 -22.95
N LEU A 52 -3.84 4.62 -23.51
CA LEU A 52 -4.43 5.15 -24.74
C LEU A 52 -4.17 4.27 -25.98
N ILE A 53 -3.01 3.59 -26.02
CA ILE A 53 -2.72 2.56 -27.03
C ILE A 53 -3.70 1.39 -26.88
N ALA A 54 -3.91 0.92 -25.68
CA ALA A 54 -4.80 -0.20 -25.39
C ALA A 54 -6.27 0.10 -25.74
N LEU A 55 -6.70 1.35 -25.49
CA LEU A 55 -8.03 1.84 -25.83
C LEU A 55 -8.22 2.15 -27.34
N GLY A 56 -7.19 1.98 -28.16
CA GLY A 56 -7.24 2.22 -29.61
C GLY A 56 -7.13 3.69 -30.04
N TYR A 57 -6.88 4.61 -29.10
CA TYR A 57 -6.68 6.03 -29.43
C TYR A 57 -5.30 6.34 -30.02
N LEU A 58 -4.29 5.53 -29.69
CA LEU A 58 -2.93 5.65 -30.20
C LEU A 58 -2.45 4.32 -30.81
N SER A 59 -1.68 4.41 -31.90
CA SER A 59 -1.06 3.24 -32.51
C SER A 59 0.26 2.87 -31.82
N PHE A 60 0.49 1.59 -31.48
CA PHE A 60 1.66 1.15 -30.73
C PHE A 60 2.99 1.53 -31.40
N GLY A 61 3.20 1.13 -32.65
CA GLY A 61 4.49 1.35 -33.36
C GLY A 61 4.89 2.84 -33.43
N PRO A 62 4.06 3.71 -33.97
CA PRO A 62 4.33 5.16 -34.02
C PRO A 62 4.55 5.79 -32.65
N THR A 63 3.79 5.38 -31.61
CA THR A 63 3.93 5.90 -30.25
C THR A 63 5.27 5.49 -29.62
N VAL A 64 5.70 4.22 -29.78
CA VAL A 64 7.02 3.76 -29.32
C VAL A 64 8.14 4.53 -30.03
N ILE A 65 8.03 4.73 -31.34
CA ILE A 65 9.04 5.48 -32.11
C ILE A 65 9.10 6.93 -31.62
N ALA A 66 7.95 7.60 -31.43
CA ALA A 66 7.90 8.98 -30.92
C ALA A 66 8.54 9.09 -29.53
N ALA A 67 8.26 8.13 -28.65
CA ALA A 67 8.84 8.09 -27.30
C ALA A 67 10.36 7.86 -27.33
N ILE A 68 10.85 6.95 -28.18
CA ILE A 68 12.28 6.69 -28.37
C ILE A 68 12.98 7.95 -28.88
N LEU A 69 12.45 8.57 -29.94
CA LEU A 69 13.03 9.78 -30.53
C LEU A 69 13.03 10.95 -29.53
N GLY A 70 11.94 11.13 -28.79
CA GLY A 70 11.85 12.13 -27.71
C GLY A 70 12.93 11.92 -26.66
N ALA A 71 13.07 10.70 -26.17
CA ALA A 71 14.06 10.35 -25.14
C ALA A 71 15.50 10.54 -25.63
N ILE A 72 15.82 10.13 -26.88
CA ILE A 72 17.14 10.32 -27.47
C ILE A 72 17.46 11.82 -27.61
N THR A 73 16.47 12.60 -28.03
CA THR A 73 16.62 14.05 -28.22
C THR A 73 16.84 14.76 -26.89
N GLY A 74 16.04 14.46 -25.86
CA GLY A 74 16.17 15.06 -24.53
C GLY A 74 17.52 14.78 -23.88
N ASP A 75 17.95 13.51 -23.90
CA ASP A 75 19.26 13.11 -23.40
C ASP A 75 20.39 13.73 -24.24
N GLY A 76 20.22 13.80 -25.58
CA GLY A 76 21.18 14.41 -26.48
C GLY A 76 21.38 15.91 -26.21
N ILE A 77 20.30 16.65 -25.97
CA ILE A 77 20.35 18.07 -25.56
C ILE A 77 21.07 18.20 -24.21
N SER A 78 20.75 17.35 -23.25
CA SER A 78 21.39 17.34 -21.92
C SER A 78 22.90 17.06 -22.02
N TYR A 79 23.29 16.06 -22.85
CA TYR A 79 24.68 15.75 -23.13
C TYR A 79 25.40 16.94 -23.79
N TRP A 80 24.78 17.56 -24.81
CA TRP A 80 25.36 18.71 -25.50
C TRP A 80 25.55 19.90 -24.57
N LEU A 81 24.59 20.20 -23.68
CA LEU A 81 24.72 21.25 -22.66
C LEU A 81 25.90 20.95 -21.72
N GLY A 82 26.01 19.68 -21.26
CA GLY A 82 27.13 19.25 -20.43
C GLY A 82 28.47 19.42 -21.15
N PHE A 83 28.55 19.02 -22.41
CA PHE A 83 29.75 19.11 -23.22
C PHE A 83 30.18 20.56 -23.50
N LYS A 84 29.21 21.44 -23.82
CA LYS A 84 29.45 22.84 -24.14
C LYS A 84 29.87 23.67 -22.93
N TYR A 85 29.15 23.51 -21.80
CA TYR A 85 29.39 24.33 -20.61
C TYR A 85 30.39 23.70 -19.64
N ASN A 86 30.69 22.40 -19.77
CA ASN A 86 31.70 21.69 -18.97
C ASN A 86 31.51 21.98 -17.47
N ARG A 87 32.57 22.31 -16.73
CA ARG A 87 32.50 22.62 -15.29
C ARG A 87 31.73 23.91 -14.98
N ASN A 88 31.58 24.81 -15.93
CA ASN A 88 30.74 26.01 -15.76
C ASN A 88 29.25 25.69 -15.65
N LEU A 89 28.83 24.50 -15.98
CA LEU A 89 27.46 24.01 -15.79
C LEU A 89 27.02 24.12 -14.32
N VAL A 90 27.92 23.90 -13.37
CA VAL A 90 27.66 24.01 -11.92
C VAL A 90 27.24 25.43 -11.50
N SER A 91 27.67 26.48 -12.22
CA SER A 91 27.33 27.87 -11.92
C SER A 91 26.03 28.35 -12.57
N ILE A 92 25.47 27.58 -13.51
CA ILE A 92 24.26 27.94 -14.25
C ILE A 92 23.03 27.43 -13.49
N TRP A 93 21.99 28.25 -13.36
CA TRP A 93 20.69 27.80 -12.86
C TRP A 93 20.07 26.79 -13.83
N PRO A 94 19.52 25.66 -13.37
CA PRO A 94 19.23 25.26 -11.98
C PRO A 94 20.34 24.45 -11.29
N PHE A 95 21.45 24.11 -11.96
CA PHE A 95 22.54 23.30 -11.41
C PHE A 95 23.24 23.96 -10.21
N SER A 96 23.33 25.30 -10.21
CA SER A 96 23.92 26.05 -9.09
C SER A 96 23.15 25.90 -7.77
N ARG A 97 21.85 25.57 -7.85
CA ARG A 97 21.00 25.39 -6.66
C ARG A 97 21.10 23.95 -6.08
N TYR A 98 21.52 22.98 -6.92
CA TYR A 98 21.60 21.56 -6.54
C TYR A 98 22.94 20.92 -6.94
N PRO A 99 24.09 21.45 -6.47
CA PRO A 99 25.43 20.98 -6.86
C PRO A 99 25.66 19.52 -6.44
N ASP A 100 25.05 19.08 -5.33
CA ASP A 100 25.15 17.71 -4.82
C ASP A 100 24.64 16.67 -5.83
N LEU A 101 23.66 16.99 -6.64
CA LEU A 101 23.13 16.07 -7.65
C LEU A 101 24.14 15.82 -8.77
N LEU A 102 24.84 16.87 -9.20
CA LEU A 102 25.94 16.76 -10.17
C LEU A 102 27.09 15.93 -9.61
N THR A 103 27.51 16.21 -8.38
CA THR A 103 28.59 15.46 -7.71
C THR A 103 28.26 13.98 -7.57
N ARG A 104 27.00 13.65 -7.24
CA ARG A 104 26.51 12.25 -7.21
C ARG A 104 26.52 11.64 -8.60
N GLY A 105 26.11 12.37 -9.63
CA GLY A 105 26.17 11.94 -11.03
C GLY A 105 27.59 11.70 -11.49
N GLU A 106 28.54 12.58 -11.17
CA GLU A 106 29.97 12.39 -11.44
C GLU A 106 30.55 11.15 -10.76
N THR A 107 30.28 10.97 -9.48
CA THR A 107 30.73 9.79 -8.70
C THR A 107 30.17 8.50 -9.30
N PHE A 108 28.89 8.51 -9.68
CA PHE A 108 28.25 7.37 -10.32
C PHE A 108 28.87 7.07 -11.70
N PHE A 109 29.13 8.12 -12.49
CA PHE A 109 29.76 7.97 -13.80
C PHE A 109 31.21 7.50 -13.71
N GLN A 110 32.02 8.04 -12.78
CA GLN A 110 33.39 7.58 -12.52
C GLN A 110 33.46 6.13 -12.10
N ARG A 111 32.45 5.64 -11.34
CA ARG A 111 32.39 4.26 -10.88
C ARG A 111 31.96 3.27 -11.95
N HIS A 112 31.08 3.64 -12.88
CA HIS A 112 30.47 2.73 -13.85
C HIS A 112 30.85 3.02 -15.30
N GLY A 113 31.56 4.12 -15.57
CA GLY A 113 31.95 4.54 -16.89
C GLY A 113 30.80 4.72 -17.87
N GLY A 114 30.96 4.35 -19.13
CA GLY A 114 29.91 4.45 -20.14
C GLY A 114 28.60 3.68 -19.81
N LYS A 115 28.69 2.62 -18.99
CA LYS A 115 27.50 1.85 -18.54
C LYS A 115 26.57 2.70 -17.69
N SER A 116 27.04 3.80 -17.11
CA SER A 116 26.20 4.72 -16.34
C SER A 116 25.09 5.36 -17.16
N VAL A 117 25.26 5.56 -18.46
CA VAL A 117 24.22 6.10 -19.35
C VAL A 117 23.05 5.12 -19.46
N LEU A 118 23.35 3.81 -19.56
CA LEU A 118 22.33 2.77 -19.58
C LEU A 118 21.67 2.60 -18.19
N LEU A 119 22.47 2.40 -17.14
CA LEU A 119 22.01 2.13 -15.80
C LEU A 119 21.33 3.36 -15.16
N GLY A 120 21.85 4.55 -15.42
CA GLY A 120 21.36 5.80 -14.87
C GLY A 120 19.92 6.10 -15.28
N ARG A 121 19.46 5.62 -16.44
CA ARG A 121 18.09 5.79 -16.90
C ARG A 121 17.05 5.10 -15.99
N PHE A 122 17.47 4.07 -15.25
CA PHE A 122 16.63 3.32 -14.31
C PHE A 122 16.85 3.75 -12.84
N VAL A 123 17.80 4.67 -12.58
CA VAL A 123 18.08 5.17 -11.24
C VAL A 123 17.44 6.55 -11.05
N GLY A 124 16.19 6.58 -10.60
CA GLY A 124 15.32 7.72 -10.29
C GLY A 124 15.94 9.13 -10.43
N PRO A 125 16.46 9.75 -9.35
CA PRO A 125 16.90 11.16 -9.38
C PRO A 125 18.14 11.43 -10.25
N LEU A 126 18.94 10.39 -10.60
CA LEU A 126 20.14 10.54 -11.42
C LEU A 126 19.83 10.46 -12.92
N ARG A 127 18.68 9.93 -13.30
CA ARG A 127 18.29 9.69 -14.69
C ARG A 127 18.48 10.92 -15.60
N PRO A 128 17.88 12.10 -15.32
CA PRO A 128 18.00 13.26 -16.21
C PRO A 128 19.37 13.94 -16.11
N ILE A 129 20.20 13.60 -15.11
CA ILE A 129 21.48 14.27 -14.86
C ILE A 129 22.64 13.54 -15.51
N ILE A 130 22.60 12.21 -15.61
CA ILE A 130 23.70 11.39 -16.17
C ILE A 130 24.08 11.82 -17.59
N PRO A 131 23.16 12.14 -18.54
CA PRO A 131 23.54 12.61 -19.86
C PRO A 131 24.35 13.92 -19.82
N ALA A 132 23.95 14.86 -18.97
CA ALA A 132 24.68 16.13 -18.80
C ALA A 132 26.09 15.87 -18.20
N VAL A 133 26.20 14.99 -17.22
CA VAL A 133 27.50 14.59 -16.63
C VAL A 133 28.38 13.86 -17.64
N ALA A 134 27.83 12.99 -18.47
CA ALA A 134 28.57 12.32 -19.54
C ALA A 134 29.16 13.35 -20.53
N GLY A 135 28.38 14.38 -20.87
CA GLY A 135 28.86 15.51 -21.67
C GLY A 135 29.94 16.31 -20.98
N MET A 136 29.75 16.66 -19.69
CA MET A 136 30.71 17.42 -18.87
C MET A 136 32.05 16.69 -18.72
N LEU A 137 32.05 15.38 -18.62
CA LEU A 137 33.23 14.53 -18.54
C LEU A 137 33.80 14.16 -19.94
N LYS A 138 33.30 14.79 -21.01
CA LYS A 138 33.74 14.64 -22.37
C LYS A 138 33.73 13.20 -22.89
N MET A 139 32.72 12.44 -22.55
CA MET A 139 32.51 11.11 -23.14
C MET A 139 32.40 11.24 -24.66
N PRO A 140 33.04 10.33 -25.47
CA PRO A 140 32.92 10.38 -26.92
C PRO A 140 31.47 10.31 -27.40
N ALA A 141 31.04 11.25 -28.26
CA ALA A 141 29.64 11.40 -28.69
C ALA A 141 29.10 10.11 -29.33
N GLN A 142 29.89 9.43 -30.16
CA GLN A 142 29.49 8.17 -30.77
C GLN A 142 29.15 7.09 -29.73
N GLN A 143 29.96 6.95 -28.70
CA GLN A 143 29.72 6.00 -27.62
C GLN A 143 28.48 6.39 -26.79
N PHE A 144 28.32 7.69 -26.52
CA PHE A 144 27.14 8.19 -25.81
C PHE A 144 25.85 7.89 -26.58
N PHE A 145 25.77 8.29 -27.86
CA PHE A 145 24.56 8.10 -28.65
C PHE A 145 24.23 6.63 -28.90
N LEU A 146 25.24 5.77 -29.10
CA LEU A 146 25.00 4.33 -29.24
C LEU A 146 24.30 3.74 -27.98
N ILE A 147 24.86 4.04 -26.81
CA ILE A 147 24.31 3.55 -25.55
C ILE A 147 22.93 4.20 -25.25
N ASN A 148 22.76 5.48 -25.56
CA ASN A 148 21.52 6.20 -25.40
C ASN A 148 20.39 5.64 -26.28
N ILE A 149 20.65 5.38 -27.56
CA ILE A 149 19.69 4.75 -28.48
C ILE A 149 19.29 3.37 -27.94
N LEU A 150 20.29 2.53 -27.60
CA LEU A 150 20.04 1.20 -27.07
C LEU A 150 19.16 1.26 -25.80
N SER A 151 19.51 2.16 -24.89
CA SER A 151 18.77 2.39 -23.65
C SER A 151 17.32 2.87 -23.90
N ALA A 152 17.10 3.78 -24.87
CA ALA A 152 15.80 4.32 -25.21
C ALA A 152 14.86 3.24 -25.83
N VAL A 153 15.43 2.37 -26.68
CA VAL A 153 14.70 1.25 -27.32
C VAL A 153 14.13 0.28 -26.26
N PHE A 154 14.89 0.00 -25.20
CA PHE A 154 14.38 -0.82 -24.09
C PHE A 154 13.44 -0.06 -23.17
N TRP A 155 13.73 1.20 -22.91
CA TRP A 155 13.00 2.02 -21.97
C TRP A 155 11.55 2.32 -22.43
N ALA A 156 11.36 2.74 -23.67
CA ALA A 156 10.04 3.17 -24.14
C ALA A 156 8.98 2.05 -24.06
N PRO A 157 9.23 0.83 -24.57
CA PRO A 157 8.29 -0.28 -24.38
C PRO A 157 8.08 -0.60 -22.89
N LEU A 158 9.15 -0.65 -22.09
CA LEU A 158 9.06 -1.02 -20.67
C LEU A 158 8.13 -0.10 -19.88
N TYR A 159 8.06 1.19 -20.22
CA TYR A 159 7.20 2.17 -19.56
C TYR A 159 5.80 2.28 -20.18
N LEU A 160 5.64 1.90 -21.46
CA LEU A 160 4.33 1.82 -22.10
C LEU A 160 3.58 0.52 -21.76
N PHE A 161 4.30 -0.60 -21.59
CA PHE A 161 3.71 -1.91 -21.33
C PHE A 161 2.77 -1.97 -20.13
N PRO A 162 3.10 -1.42 -18.94
CA PRO A 162 2.16 -1.38 -17.82
C PRO A 162 0.85 -0.70 -18.22
N GLY A 163 0.92 0.42 -18.93
CA GLY A 163 -0.26 1.13 -19.41
C GLY A 163 -1.07 0.33 -20.42
N ILE A 164 -0.42 -0.40 -21.32
CA ILE A 164 -1.10 -1.28 -22.29
C ILE A 164 -1.81 -2.41 -21.54
N ILE A 165 -1.13 -3.08 -20.60
CA ILE A 165 -1.72 -4.16 -19.81
C ILE A 165 -2.94 -3.64 -19.02
N PHE A 166 -2.81 -2.50 -18.35
CA PHE A 166 -3.90 -1.90 -17.58
C PHE A 166 -5.01 -1.32 -18.45
N GLY A 167 -4.70 -0.84 -19.65
CA GLY A 167 -5.69 -0.26 -20.57
C GLY A 167 -6.48 -1.28 -21.38
N THR A 168 -5.89 -2.46 -21.70
CA THR A 168 -6.61 -3.57 -22.35
C THR A 168 -7.63 -4.22 -21.43
N SER A 169 -7.43 -4.13 -20.14
CA SER A 169 -8.35 -4.60 -19.13
C SER A 169 -8.92 -3.40 -18.37
N LEU A 170 -9.82 -2.64 -19.02
CA LEU A 170 -10.50 -1.52 -18.35
C LEU A 170 -11.28 -2.00 -17.12
N GLU A 171 -11.77 -3.24 -17.13
CA GLU A 171 -12.33 -3.94 -15.98
C GLU A 171 -11.25 -4.20 -14.91
N LEU A 172 -10.05 -4.67 -15.29
CA LEU A 172 -8.92 -4.87 -14.36
C LEU A 172 -8.38 -3.55 -13.83
N ALA A 173 -8.16 -2.56 -14.70
CA ALA A 173 -7.65 -1.25 -14.31
C ALA A 173 -8.63 -0.52 -13.39
N SER A 174 -9.95 -0.66 -13.63
CA SER A 174 -10.96 -0.05 -12.78
C SER A 174 -11.06 -0.75 -11.42
N GLU A 175 -10.94 -2.06 -11.37
CA GLU A 175 -11.11 -2.84 -10.15
C GLU A 175 -9.86 -2.87 -9.26
N PHE A 176 -8.66 -2.93 -9.85
CA PHE A 176 -7.40 -2.98 -9.09
C PHE A 176 -6.64 -1.66 -9.03
N ALA A 177 -6.59 -0.91 -10.14
CA ALA A 177 -5.69 0.24 -10.22
C ALA A 177 -6.19 1.47 -9.44
N GLY A 178 -7.49 1.71 -9.38
CA GLY A 178 -8.01 2.93 -8.75
C GLY A 178 -7.73 2.98 -7.24
N ARG A 179 -8.17 1.98 -6.51
CA ARG A 179 -7.99 1.91 -5.03
C ARG A 179 -6.56 1.57 -4.65
N PHE A 180 -5.93 0.60 -5.34
CA PHE A 180 -4.53 0.26 -5.10
C PHE A 180 -3.60 1.45 -5.40
N THR A 181 -3.83 2.16 -6.50
CA THR A 181 -3.04 3.36 -6.85
C THR A 181 -3.28 4.48 -5.84
N LEU A 182 -4.53 4.74 -5.44
CA LEU A 182 -4.86 5.74 -4.41
C LEU A 182 -4.20 5.39 -3.06
N LEU A 183 -4.26 4.13 -2.64
CA LEU A 183 -3.60 3.67 -1.42
C LEU A 183 -2.08 3.76 -1.53
N LEU A 184 -1.51 3.29 -2.64
CA LEU A 184 -0.06 3.32 -2.86
C LEU A 184 0.46 4.76 -2.95
N VAL A 185 -0.19 5.61 -3.75
CA VAL A 185 0.15 7.03 -3.88
C VAL A 185 -0.07 7.75 -2.55
N GLY A 186 -1.19 7.51 -1.88
CA GLY A 186 -1.47 8.06 -0.56
C GLY A 186 -0.45 7.61 0.49
N LEU A 187 -0.06 6.33 0.48
CA LEU A 187 0.97 5.78 1.36
C LEU A 187 2.35 6.39 1.05
N ILE A 188 2.76 6.43 -0.21
CA ILE A 188 4.05 7.01 -0.63
C ILE A 188 4.08 8.51 -0.29
N PHE A 189 3.01 9.24 -0.60
CA PHE A 189 2.89 10.66 -0.27
C PHE A 189 2.86 10.89 1.24
N GLY A 190 2.14 10.06 1.99
CA GLY A 190 2.11 10.09 3.44
C GLY A 190 3.50 9.84 4.04
N LEU A 191 4.19 8.78 3.61
CA LEU A 191 5.54 8.46 4.05
C LEU A 191 6.54 9.56 3.67
N TRP A 192 6.46 10.10 2.45
CA TRP A 192 7.27 11.23 2.03
C TRP A 192 7.00 12.48 2.86
N SER A 193 5.72 12.80 3.11
CA SER A 193 5.32 13.95 3.95
C SER A 193 5.84 13.79 5.37
N ILE A 194 5.79 12.58 5.92
CA ILE A 194 6.32 12.29 7.25
C ILE A 194 7.85 12.45 7.30
N VAL A 195 8.57 11.91 6.33
CA VAL A 195 10.03 12.10 6.23
C VAL A 195 10.37 13.60 6.09
N TRP A 196 9.60 14.33 5.29
CA TRP A 196 9.74 15.76 5.12
C TRP A 196 9.45 16.53 6.41
N LEU A 197 8.35 16.17 7.13
CA LEU A 197 8.00 16.76 8.42
C LEU A 197 9.04 16.45 9.51
N ILE A 198 9.55 15.21 9.56
CA ILE A 198 10.64 14.84 10.47
C ILE A 198 11.88 15.67 10.16
N ARG A 199 12.24 15.83 8.90
CA ARG A 199 13.38 16.66 8.47
C ARG A 199 13.16 18.13 8.77
N LEU A 200 11.98 18.65 8.50
CA LEU A 200 11.59 20.03 8.81
C LEU A 200 11.60 20.25 10.33
N GLY A 201 10.98 19.33 11.08
CA GLY A 201 11.02 19.32 12.53
C GLY A 201 12.45 19.33 13.07
N TYR A 202 13.30 18.43 12.58
CA TYR A 202 14.71 18.39 12.97
C TYR A 202 15.43 19.73 12.74
N LEU A 203 15.21 20.37 11.59
CA LEU A 203 15.83 21.67 11.26
C LEU A 203 15.28 22.84 12.09
N TRP A 204 14.00 22.81 12.46
CA TRP A 204 13.35 23.84 13.26
C TRP A 204 13.57 23.65 14.76
N PHE A 205 13.59 22.39 15.22
CA PHE A 205 13.71 22.07 16.64
C PHE A 205 15.13 22.19 17.17
N ILE A 206 16.18 22.02 16.35
CA ILE A 206 17.55 22.19 16.82
C ILE A 206 17.79 23.61 17.36
N PRO A 207 17.56 24.70 16.61
CA PRO A 207 17.78 26.06 17.14
C PRO A 207 16.80 26.39 18.28
N LEU A 208 15.57 25.85 18.23
CA LEU A 208 14.59 26.06 19.30
C LEU A 208 15.00 25.32 20.57
N SER A 209 15.52 24.09 20.46
CA SER A 209 16.00 23.32 21.60
C SER A 209 17.20 24.00 22.27
N ASP A 210 18.14 24.52 21.49
CA ASP A 210 19.30 25.26 22.01
C ASP A 210 18.86 26.54 22.77
N ALA A 211 17.87 27.27 22.25
CA ALA A 211 17.34 28.48 22.88
C ALA A 211 16.50 28.18 24.16
N LEU A 212 15.63 27.18 24.10
CA LEU A 212 14.84 26.71 25.25
C LEU A 212 15.74 26.17 26.35
N MET A 213 16.77 25.46 25.96
CA MET A 213 17.74 24.90 26.89
C MET A 213 18.51 25.98 27.64
N ALA A 214 19.02 26.96 26.95
CA ALA A 214 19.69 28.10 27.60
C ALA A 214 18.77 28.82 28.60
N ARG A 215 17.46 28.94 28.26
CA ARG A 215 16.45 29.52 29.16
C ARG A 215 16.16 28.65 30.37
N LEU A 216 16.00 27.34 30.16
CA LEU A 216 15.72 26.36 31.22
C LEU A 216 16.90 26.20 32.19
N VAL A 217 18.13 26.15 31.70
CA VAL A 217 19.33 26.11 32.52
C VAL A 217 19.44 27.40 33.36
N ASN A 218 19.25 28.56 32.77
CA ASN A 218 19.27 29.84 33.48
C ASN A 218 18.13 29.94 34.52
N TRP A 219 16.93 29.42 34.20
CA TRP A 219 15.81 29.36 35.12
C TRP A 219 16.06 28.39 36.28
N SER A 220 16.56 27.18 35.99
CA SER A 220 16.91 26.15 36.97
C SER A 220 17.95 26.64 37.99
N ARG A 221 18.98 27.37 37.51
CA ARG A 221 19.99 27.98 38.40
C ARG A 221 19.41 29.06 39.33
N ARG A 222 18.29 29.70 38.94
CA ARG A 222 17.61 30.72 39.77
C ARG A 222 16.60 30.16 40.75
N HIS A 223 16.17 28.90 40.58
CA HIS A 223 15.12 28.26 41.36
C HIS A 223 15.59 26.88 41.90
N PRO A 224 16.38 26.80 42.97
CA PRO A 224 17.07 25.60 43.40
C PRO A 224 16.11 24.43 43.81
N LEU A 225 14.90 24.74 44.28
CA LEU A 225 13.93 23.71 44.65
C LEU A 225 13.12 23.19 43.41
N ALA A 226 12.64 24.07 42.56
CA ALA A 226 11.86 23.69 41.38
C ALA A 226 12.75 23.30 40.17
N GLY A 227 13.98 23.75 40.18
CA GLY A 227 14.97 23.49 39.14
C GLY A 227 15.66 22.12 39.22
N VAL A 228 15.39 21.32 40.28
CA VAL A 228 16.01 19.99 40.46
C VAL A 228 15.62 19.04 39.33
N ILE A 229 14.35 19.07 38.89
CA ILE A 229 13.87 18.19 37.81
C ILE A 229 14.48 18.57 36.45
N PRO A 230 14.40 19.86 36.00
CA PRO A 230 15.09 20.29 34.77
C PRO A 230 16.60 20.10 34.84
N ALA A 231 17.25 20.40 35.97
CA ALA A 231 18.70 20.19 36.17
C ALA A 231 19.06 18.69 36.09
N ALA A 232 18.22 17.82 36.60
CA ALA A 232 18.43 16.39 36.54
C ALA A 232 18.24 15.82 35.09
N LEU A 233 17.47 16.49 34.28
CA LEU A 233 17.25 16.09 32.86
C LEU A 233 18.32 16.68 31.93
N ILE A 234 18.98 17.78 32.33
CA ILE A 234 19.82 18.60 31.45
C ILE A 234 21.15 18.87 32.17
N GLU A 235 22.20 18.23 31.72
CA GLU A 235 23.58 18.46 32.18
C GLU A 235 24.30 19.26 31.08
N PRO A 236 24.55 20.59 31.28
CA PRO A 236 25.07 21.48 30.22
C PRO A 236 26.42 21.09 29.66
N ASP A 237 27.24 20.41 30.48
CA ASP A 237 28.61 20.04 30.14
C ASP A 237 28.71 18.61 29.54
N HIS A 238 27.56 17.93 29.34
CA HIS A 238 27.56 16.58 28.77
C HIS A 238 27.81 16.63 27.23
N PRO A 239 28.72 15.78 26.70
CA PRO A 239 29.07 15.79 25.27
C PRO A 239 27.88 15.54 24.31
N GLU A 240 26.79 14.95 24.81
CA GLU A 240 25.56 14.66 24.05
C GLU A 240 24.39 15.61 24.37
N VAL A 241 24.65 16.81 24.90
CA VAL A 241 23.61 17.79 25.33
C VAL A 241 22.50 17.97 24.29
N ARG A 242 22.86 18.17 23.01
CA ARG A 242 21.85 18.35 21.94
C ARG A 242 20.93 17.15 21.78
N GLY A 243 21.47 15.94 21.87
CA GLY A 243 20.67 14.71 21.76
C GLY A 243 19.71 14.51 22.94
N LEU A 244 20.22 14.79 24.16
CA LEU A 244 19.41 14.73 25.38
C LEU A 244 18.30 15.77 25.40
N SER A 245 18.57 16.99 24.91
CA SER A 245 17.61 18.07 24.79
C SER A 245 16.47 17.73 23.84
N LEU A 246 16.81 17.18 22.68
CA LEU A 246 15.80 16.74 21.72
C LEU A 246 14.91 15.65 22.31
N LEU A 247 15.49 14.67 23.00
CA LEU A 247 14.71 13.62 23.66
C LEU A 247 13.83 14.18 24.79
N ALA A 248 14.31 15.14 25.57
CA ALA A 248 13.52 15.79 26.61
C ALA A 248 12.31 16.57 26.02
N LEU A 249 12.52 17.26 24.90
CA LEU A 249 11.43 17.94 24.18
C LEU A 249 10.42 16.93 23.62
N ILE A 250 10.89 15.85 23.02
CA ILE A 250 10.03 14.77 22.53
C ILE A 250 9.21 14.16 23.67
N LEU A 251 9.86 13.88 24.82
CA LEU A 251 9.19 13.39 26.01
C LEU A 251 8.06 14.32 26.46
N LEU A 252 8.37 15.64 26.55
CA LEU A 252 7.40 16.64 26.98
C LEU A 252 6.20 16.71 26.02
N LEU A 253 6.47 16.87 24.72
CA LEU A 253 5.43 17.00 23.71
C LEU A 253 4.59 15.73 23.56
N ALA A 254 5.21 14.56 23.58
CA ALA A 254 4.51 13.29 23.52
C ALA A 254 3.63 13.04 24.75
N THR A 255 4.12 13.40 25.94
CA THR A 255 3.34 13.27 27.18
C THR A 255 2.16 14.24 27.21
N ILE A 256 2.37 15.51 26.87
CA ILE A 256 1.29 16.51 26.78
C ILE A 256 0.28 16.07 25.69
N GLY A 257 0.75 15.68 24.52
CA GLY A 257 -0.09 15.20 23.42
C GLY A 257 -0.92 13.98 23.82
N PHE A 258 -0.34 13.02 24.51
CA PHE A 258 -1.04 11.84 25.03
C PHE A 258 -2.15 12.24 26.02
N ILE A 259 -1.83 13.09 27.00
CA ILE A 259 -2.79 13.54 28.02
C ILE A 259 -3.95 14.29 27.35
N LEU A 260 -3.65 15.26 26.46
CA LEU A 260 -4.68 16.03 25.75
C LEU A 260 -5.56 15.11 24.90
N LEU A 261 -4.97 14.22 24.11
CA LEU A 261 -5.72 13.29 23.27
C LEU A 261 -6.60 12.36 24.11
N SER A 262 -6.09 11.87 25.24
CA SER A 262 -6.84 11.00 26.14
C SER A 262 -8.07 11.69 26.74
N GLN A 263 -7.99 12.98 27.02
CA GLN A 263 -9.13 13.77 27.50
C GLN A 263 -10.14 14.07 26.37
N LEU A 264 -9.66 14.24 25.14
CA LEU A 264 -10.49 14.60 23.99
C LEU A 264 -11.18 13.39 23.35
N ALA A 265 -10.56 12.20 23.38
CA ALA A 265 -11.00 11.02 22.64
C ALA A 265 -12.41 10.53 23.02
N GLY A 266 -12.86 10.79 24.25
CA GLY A 266 -14.17 10.32 24.73
C GLY A 266 -15.31 11.36 24.66
N TYR A 267 -15.02 12.65 24.47
CA TYR A 267 -15.99 13.72 24.74
C TYR A 267 -16.32 14.64 23.55
N PHE A 268 -15.49 14.67 22.50
CA PHE A 268 -15.67 15.63 21.43
C PHE A 268 -16.29 15.01 20.16
N PRO A 269 -17.49 15.46 19.72
CA PRO A 269 -18.13 14.96 18.51
C PRO A 269 -17.27 15.04 17.25
N PHE A 270 -16.45 16.09 17.12
CA PHE A 270 -15.53 16.24 16.00
C PHE A 270 -14.53 15.09 15.89
N ILE A 271 -13.98 14.64 17.03
CA ILE A 271 -13.00 13.54 17.07
C ILE A 271 -13.70 12.21 16.75
N HIS A 272 -14.91 12.02 17.24
CA HIS A 272 -15.73 10.85 16.89
C HIS A 272 -15.99 10.79 15.38
N ASN A 273 -16.45 11.89 14.79
CA ASN A 273 -16.68 11.99 13.34
C ASN A 273 -15.39 11.75 12.53
N LEU A 274 -14.26 12.27 12.98
CA LEU A 274 -12.97 12.04 12.34
C LEU A 274 -12.57 10.55 12.40
N ASN A 275 -12.74 9.89 13.55
CA ASN A 275 -12.50 8.47 13.70
C ASN A 275 -13.38 7.65 12.74
N GLN A 276 -14.67 7.97 12.64
CA GLN A 276 -15.58 7.30 11.71
C GLN A 276 -15.22 7.56 10.25
N LEU A 277 -14.90 8.81 9.89
CA LEU A 277 -14.49 9.16 8.53
C LEU A 277 -13.27 8.35 8.09
N VAL A 278 -12.22 8.30 8.93
CA VAL A 278 -10.99 7.53 8.63
C VAL A 278 -11.31 6.04 8.55
N PHE A 279 -12.10 5.51 9.47
CA PHE A 279 -12.50 4.10 9.47
C PHE A 279 -13.22 3.74 8.17
N HIS A 280 -14.31 4.42 7.84
CA HIS A 280 -15.09 4.12 6.63
C HIS A 280 -14.29 4.31 5.35
N THR A 281 -13.46 5.36 5.29
CA THR A 281 -12.59 5.59 4.12
C THR A 281 -11.59 4.43 3.92
N LEU A 282 -10.95 3.97 5.00
CA LEU A 282 -9.99 2.87 4.90
C LEU A 282 -10.67 1.53 4.62
N GLN A 283 -11.86 1.27 5.21
CA GLN A 283 -12.64 0.08 4.90
C GLN A 283 -13.05 0.04 3.42
N ALA A 284 -13.45 1.18 2.84
CA ALA A 284 -13.77 1.27 1.42
C ALA A 284 -12.57 1.01 0.50
N LEU A 285 -11.34 1.06 0.99
CA LEU A 285 -10.10 0.84 0.23
C LEU A 285 -9.56 -0.59 0.33
N HIS A 286 -10.23 -1.50 1.03
CA HIS A 286 -9.82 -2.90 1.14
C HIS A 286 -9.69 -3.57 -0.22
N ASN A 287 -8.61 -4.31 -0.40
CA ASN A 287 -8.39 -5.18 -1.54
C ASN A 287 -7.41 -6.30 -1.16
N PRO A 288 -7.55 -7.54 -1.69
CA PRO A 288 -6.78 -8.70 -1.24
C PRO A 288 -5.25 -8.52 -1.24
N PRO A 289 -4.59 -7.98 -2.27
CA PRO A 289 -3.15 -7.78 -2.22
C PRO A 289 -2.70 -6.87 -1.08
N PHE A 290 -3.47 -5.79 -0.83
CA PHE A 290 -3.16 -4.86 0.24
C PHE A 290 -3.51 -5.42 1.61
N ASP A 291 -4.60 -6.18 1.72
CA ASP A 291 -5.00 -6.88 2.94
C ASP A 291 -3.89 -7.83 3.40
N HIS A 292 -3.37 -8.66 2.47
CA HIS A 292 -2.23 -9.52 2.74
C HIS A 292 -0.98 -8.75 3.17
N ALA A 293 -0.68 -7.63 2.51
CA ALA A 293 0.44 -6.78 2.88
C ALA A 293 0.26 -6.15 4.27
N MET A 294 -0.95 -5.66 4.60
CA MET A 294 -1.25 -5.05 5.90
C MET A 294 -1.24 -6.08 7.04
N VAL A 295 -1.72 -7.30 6.79
CA VAL A 295 -1.60 -8.42 7.74
C VAL A 295 -0.14 -8.78 7.98
N PHE A 296 0.68 -8.83 6.94
CA PHE A 296 2.13 -9.06 7.07
C PHE A 296 2.80 -7.93 7.88
N ILE A 297 2.46 -6.67 7.61
CA ILE A 297 3.02 -5.51 8.31
C ILE A 297 2.57 -5.47 9.78
N THR A 298 1.28 -5.73 10.06
CA THR A 298 0.78 -5.73 11.44
C THR A 298 1.43 -6.79 12.30
N ALA A 299 1.80 -7.94 11.71
CA ALA A 299 2.53 -9.02 12.37
C ALA A 299 3.90 -8.56 12.90
N MET A 300 4.52 -7.56 12.27
CA MET A 300 5.78 -6.97 12.77
C MET A 300 5.60 -6.21 14.10
N GLY A 301 4.37 -5.82 14.44
CA GLY A 301 4.02 -5.22 15.73
C GLY A 301 3.39 -6.19 16.75
N ASP A 302 3.30 -7.47 16.40
CA ASP A 302 2.73 -8.50 17.28
C ASP A 302 3.57 -8.66 18.56
N VAL A 303 2.88 -8.77 19.70
CA VAL A 303 3.51 -8.89 21.01
C VAL A 303 4.46 -10.09 21.11
N ARG A 304 4.15 -11.20 20.42
CA ARG A 304 4.97 -12.43 20.43
C ARG A 304 6.26 -12.23 19.65
N LEU A 305 6.20 -11.55 18.50
CA LEU A 305 7.39 -11.20 17.74
C LEU A 305 8.28 -10.24 18.55
N LEU A 306 7.69 -9.18 19.09
CA LEU A 306 8.43 -8.22 19.91
C LEU A 306 9.05 -8.88 21.14
N ALA A 307 8.31 -9.74 21.83
CA ALA A 307 8.83 -10.51 22.97
C ALA A 307 10.01 -11.42 22.56
N SER A 308 9.90 -12.11 21.43
CA SER A 308 10.97 -12.95 20.90
C SER A 308 12.22 -12.14 20.55
N LEU A 309 12.05 -11.00 19.89
CA LEU A 309 13.14 -10.06 19.55
C LEU A 309 13.80 -9.53 20.83
N VAL A 310 12.98 -9.13 21.81
CA VAL A 310 13.47 -8.62 23.10
C VAL A 310 14.24 -9.70 23.86
N LEU A 311 13.71 -10.91 23.92
CA LEU A 311 14.36 -12.03 24.62
C LEU A 311 15.69 -12.41 23.98
N LEU A 312 15.74 -12.58 22.65
CA LEU A 312 16.96 -12.95 21.94
C LEU A 312 18.03 -11.87 22.02
N THR A 313 17.63 -10.59 21.89
CA THR A 313 18.56 -9.47 22.07
C THR A 313 19.03 -9.35 23.53
N ALA A 314 18.14 -9.55 24.50
CA ALA A 314 18.51 -9.53 25.93
C ALA A 314 19.51 -10.65 26.29
N LEU A 315 19.30 -11.86 25.75
CA LEU A 315 20.23 -12.96 25.93
C LEU A 315 21.62 -12.62 25.34
N TYR A 316 21.65 -12.02 24.14
CA TYR A 316 22.90 -11.55 23.57
C TYR A 316 23.60 -10.49 24.43
N LEU A 317 22.86 -9.47 24.91
CA LEU A 317 23.39 -8.43 25.78
C LEU A 317 23.86 -8.98 27.13
N LEU A 318 23.22 -10.02 27.65
CA LEU A 318 23.63 -10.73 28.86
C LEU A 318 24.97 -11.46 28.66
N ILE A 319 25.10 -12.21 27.54
CA ILE A 319 26.33 -12.95 27.21
C ILE A 319 27.51 -11.97 26.99
N THR A 320 27.24 -10.84 26.34
CA THR A 320 28.26 -9.80 26.09
C THR A 320 28.49 -8.89 27.31
N LYS A 321 27.82 -9.15 28.44
CA LYS A 321 27.94 -8.43 29.73
C LYS A 321 27.56 -6.93 29.63
N GLN A 322 26.66 -6.58 28.74
CA GLN A 322 26.20 -5.20 28.51
C GLN A 322 24.96 -4.90 29.36
N TYR A 323 25.10 -4.98 30.66
CA TYR A 323 23.99 -4.94 31.63
C TYR A 323 23.18 -3.65 31.57
N LEU A 324 23.82 -2.50 31.34
CA LEU A 324 23.10 -1.23 31.22
C LEU A 324 22.13 -1.23 30.03
N ALA A 325 22.58 -1.65 28.84
CA ALA A 325 21.74 -1.80 27.68
C ALA A 325 20.65 -2.85 27.90
N LEU A 326 21.00 -3.99 28.54
CA LEU A 326 20.04 -5.06 28.84
C LEU A 326 18.85 -4.56 29.66
N TRP A 327 19.07 -3.87 30.76
CA TRP A 327 17.97 -3.42 31.62
C TRP A 327 17.10 -2.37 30.98
N HIS A 328 17.68 -1.43 30.24
CA HIS A 328 16.90 -0.45 29.46
C HIS A 328 16.13 -1.10 28.32
N TRP A 329 16.72 -2.12 27.67
CA TRP A 329 16.07 -2.87 26.62
C TRP A 329 14.85 -3.67 27.12
N LEU A 330 14.99 -4.35 28.24
CA LEU A 330 13.86 -5.05 28.90
C LEU A 330 12.77 -4.06 29.30
N ALA A 331 13.14 -2.91 29.89
CA ALA A 331 12.20 -1.88 30.29
C ALA A 331 11.47 -1.25 29.09
N ALA A 332 12.09 -1.19 27.90
CA ALA A 332 11.47 -0.67 26.68
C ALA A 332 10.25 -1.49 26.21
N PHE A 333 10.16 -2.75 26.60
CA PHE A 333 9.07 -3.64 26.24
C PHE A 333 8.13 -3.95 27.42
N ILE A 334 8.70 -4.34 28.57
CA ILE A 334 7.90 -4.85 29.71
C ILE A 334 7.00 -3.76 30.29
N PHE A 335 7.52 -2.57 30.51
CA PHE A 335 6.73 -1.49 31.10
C PHE A 335 5.59 -1.02 30.21
N PRO A 336 5.78 -0.73 28.91
CA PRO A 336 4.66 -0.39 28.02
C PRO A 336 3.63 -1.50 27.89
N LEU A 337 4.04 -2.78 27.91
CA LEU A 337 3.13 -3.91 27.88
C LEU A 337 2.15 -3.88 29.07
N LEU A 338 2.65 -3.68 30.27
CA LEU A 338 1.84 -3.60 31.48
C LEU A 338 0.99 -2.31 31.53
N LEU A 339 1.59 -1.19 31.12
CA LEU A 339 0.92 0.10 31.15
C LEU A 339 -0.24 0.16 30.14
N VAL A 340 -0.08 -0.39 28.95
CA VAL A 340 -1.15 -0.45 27.95
C VAL A 340 -2.32 -1.24 28.48
N GLU A 341 -2.11 -2.37 29.12
CA GLU A 341 -3.19 -3.19 29.65
C GLU A 341 -3.94 -2.47 30.79
N LEU A 342 -3.19 -1.79 31.68
CA LEU A 342 -3.77 -0.95 32.73
C LEU A 342 -4.63 0.18 32.15
N LEU A 343 -4.10 0.91 31.16
CA LEU A 343 -4.80 2.04 30.54
C LEU A 343 -6.02 1.62 29.75
N LYS A 344 -6.01 0.46 29.09
CA LYS A 344 -7.17 -0.09 28.41
C LYS A 344 -8.35 -0.28 29.39
N HIS A 345 -8.10 -0.87 30.56
CA HIS A 345 -9.12 -1.04 31.58
C HIS A 345 -9.55 0.29 32.20
N PHE A 346 -8.65 1.26 32.31
CA PHE A 346 -8.96 2.57 32.84
C PHE A 346 -9.88 3.39 31.91
N TYR A 347 -9.57 3.44 30.59
CA TYR A 347 -10.37 4.21 29.62
C TYR A 347 -11.59 3.45 29.12
N ALA A 348 -11.53 2.13 29.04
CA ALA A 348 -12.62 1.22 28.66
C ALA A 348 -13.35 1.61 27.35
N LEU A 349 -12.63 2.20 26.36
CA LEU A 349 -13.22 2.64 25.09
C LEU A 349 -13.49 1.45 24.14
N PRO A 350 -14.65 1.42 23.45
CA PRO A 350 -15.03 0.34 22.56
C PRO A 350 -14.20 0.35 21.26
N ARG A 351 -14.04 -0.81 20.66
CA ARG A 351 -13.41 -0.98 19.34
C ARG A 351 -14.33 -0.56 18.21
N PRO A 352 -13.77 -0.35 16.99
CA PRO A 352 -14.58 -0.23 15.78
C PRO A 352 -15.50 -1.45 15.57
N PRO A 353 -16.67 -1.27 14.93
CA PRO A 353 -17.61 -2.34 14.67
C PRO A 353 -17.01 -3.41 13.75
N GLY A 354 -17.47 -4.67 13.90
CA GLY A 354 -16.97 -5.81 13.10
C GLY A 354 -15.70 -6.48 13.62
N MET A 355 -15.16 -6.02 14.76
CA MET A 355 -13.98 -6.61 15.42
C MET A 355 -14.32 -7.35 16.73
N ASP A 356 -15.50 -7.98 16.79
CA ASP A 356 -16.01 -8.67 17.99
C ASP A 356 -15.14 -9.86 18.42
N MET A 357 -14.39 -10.43 17.50
CA MET A 357 -13.40 -11.48 17.78
C MET A 357 -12.18 -11.00 18.57
N LEU A 358 -11.88 -9.69 18.55
CA LEU A 358 -10.80 -9.11 19.33
C LEU A 358 -11.34 -8.69 20.71
N GLN A 359 -11.16 -9.55 21.69
CA GLN A 359 -11.54 -9.24 23.08
C GLN A 359 -10.79 -8.03 23.63
N GLY A 360 -11.47 -7.24 24.48
CA GLY A 360 -10.89 -6.12 25.23
C GLY A 360 -11.05 -4.74 24.58
N TYR A 361 -10.58 -3.73 25.29
CA TYR A 361 -10.76 -2.31 24.97
C TYR A 361 -9.81 -1.80 23.87
N ALA A 362 -10.19 -0.69 23.24
CA ALA A 362 -9.48 -0.16 22.08
C ALA A 362 -8.28 0.73 22.45
N TYR A 363 -8.45 1.63 23.43
CA TYR A 363 -7.50 2.70 23.73
C TYR A 363 -6.59 2.40 24.92
N PRO A 364 -5.27 2.66 24.80
CA PRO A 364 -4.53 2.95 23.59
C PRO A 364 -4.20 1.68 22.80
N SER A 365 -3.81 1.82 21.50
CA SER A 365 -3.43 0.69 20.66
C SER A 365 -2.15 0.02 21.14
N GLY A 366 -2.25 -1.27 21.52
CA GLY A 366 -1.11 -2.04 22.01
C GLY A 366 0.01 -2.22 20.97
N HIS A 367 -0.34 -2.55 19.72
CA HIS A 367 0.64 -2.67 18.62
C HIS A 367 1.38 -1.35 18.39
N ALA A 368 0.66 -0.22 18.35
CA ALA A 368 1.28 1.09 18.14
C ALA A 368 2.20 1.48 19.30
N THR A 369 1.76 1.25 20.55
CA THR A 369 2.55 1.59 21.74
C THR A 369 3.81 0.74 21.83
N LEU A 370 3.67 -0.59 21.74
CA LEU A 370 4.81 -1.51 21.87
C LEU A 370 5.80 -1.38 20.73
N ALA A 371 5.33 -1.24 19.48
CA ALA A 371 6.20 -1.01 18.34
C ALA A 371 6.97 0.31 18.49
N THR A 372 6.30 1.39 18.89
CA THR A 372 6.95 2.71 19.08
C THR A 372 7.96 2.69 20.21
N ALA A 373 7.62 2.10 21.33
CA ALA A 373 8.55 2.00 22.48
C ALA A 373 9.76 1.12 22.16
N THR A 374 9.52 -0.08 21.61
CA THR A 374 10.58 -1.07 21.38
C THR A 374 11.48 -0.68 20.21
N TYR A 375 10.91 -0.43 19.02
CA TYR A 375 11.72 -0.04 17.84
C TYR A 375 12.29 1.37 17.97
N GLY A 376 11.57 2.30 18.64
CA GLY A 376 12.08 3.64 18.94
C GLY A 376 13.29 3.59 19.85
N PHE A 377 13.24 2.83 20.95
CA PHE A 377 14.40 2.67 21.82
C PHE A 377 15.53 1.88 21.14
N LEU A 378 15.22 0.84 20.34
CA LEU A 378 16.22 0.14 19.55
C LEU A 378 16.96 1.10 18.60
N ALA A 379 16.24 2.01 17.95
CA ALA A 379 16.85 3.01 17.09
C ALA A 379 17.78 3.94 17.87
N ILE A 380 17.41 4.37 19.10
CA ILE A 380 18.28 5.17 19.99
C ILE A 380 19.53 4.39 20.37
N LEU A 381 19.39 3.11 20.73
CA LEU A 381 20.46 2.22 21.08
C LEU A 381 21.47 2.05 19.93
N LEU A 382 20.97 1.73 18.73
CA LEU A 382 21.80 1.49 17.55
C LEU A 382 22.43 2.76 16.99
N ALA A 383 21.67 3.87 16.95
CA ALA A 383 22.13 5.13 16.34
C ALA A 383 23.25 5.81 17.14
N ARG A 384 23.35 5.53 18.44
CA ARG A 384 24.33 6.18 19.31
C ARG A 384 25.77 5.94 18.86
N ASP A 385 26.12 4.70 18.59
CA ASP A 385 27.51 4.26 18.35
C ASP A 385 27.86 4.23 16.84
N VAL A 386 26.96 4.71 15.98
CA VAL A 386 27.12 4.76 14.51
C VAL A 386 27.52 6.16 14.04
N ARG A 387 28.25 6.26 12.91
CA ARG A 387 28.64 7.53 12.30
C ARG A 387 27.42 8.41 11.92
N PRO A 388 27.51 9.74 12.02
CA PRO A 388 26.38 10.64 11.84
C PRO A 388 25.48 10.39 10.61
N PRO A 389 25.99 10.13 9.37
CA PRO A 389 25.12 9.93 8.21
C PRO A 389 24.24 8.69 8.33
N TYR A 390 24.68 7.64 9.04
CA TYR A 390 23.90 6.43 9.24
C TYR A 390 22.89 6.54 10.40
N ARG A 391 23.09 7.47 11.35
CA ARG A 391 22.14 7.72 12.44
C ARG A 391 20.78 8.13 11.91
N LEU A 392 20.75 9.06 10.93
CA LEU A 392 19.51 9.51 10.31
C LEU A 392 18.80 8.36 9.60
N ALA A 393 19.53 7.49 8.90
CA ALA A 393 18.95 6.34 8.23
C ALA A 393 18.28 5.38 9.23
N ILE A 394 18.91 5.08 10.36
CA ILE A 394 18.34 4.23 11.43
C ILE A 394 17.03 4.83 11.95
N TYR A 395 16.99 6.13 12.24
CA TYR A 395 15.77 6.78 12.71
C TYR A 395 14.67 6.80 11.66
N ILE A 396 15.01 7.03 10.39
CA ILE A 396 14.03 7.00 9.30
C ILE A 396 13.44 5.59 9.15
N ILE A 397 14.28 4.56 9.10
CA ILE A 397 13.83 3.17 8.94
C ILE A 397 12.93 2.76 10.12
N ALA A 398 13.32 3.06 11.36
CA ALA A 398 12.51 2.76 12.54
C ALA A 398 11.18 3.52 12.52
N SER A 399 11.19 4.81 12.17
CA SER A 399 9.97 5.61 12.08
C SER A 399 9.03 5.09 10.98
N LEU A 400 9.56 4.73 9.82
CA LEU A 400 8.77 4.15 8.73
C LEU A 400 8.14 2.81 9.15
N LEU A 401 8.89 1.95 9.83
CA LEU A 401 8.37 0.67 10.34
C LEU A 401 7.25 0.89 11.35
N ILE A 402 7.44 1.79 12.32
CA ILE A 402 6.44 2.14 13.33
C ILE A 402 5.16 2.69 12.67
N LEU A 403 5.31 3.59 11.71
CA LEU A 403 4.18 4.21 11.01
C LEU A 403 3.42 3.22 10.12
N LEU A 404 4.13 2.31 9.46
CA LEU A 404 3.51 1.23 8.69
C LEU A 404 2.71 0.28 9.59
N ILE A 405 3.27 -0.10 10.76
CA ILE A 405 2.54 -0.91 11.75
C ILE A 405 1.32 -0.15 12.26
N ALA A 406 1.46 1.13 12.60
CA ALA A 406 0.37 1.98 13.06
C ALA A 406 -0.74 2.11 12.00
N PHE A 407 -0.37 2.37 10.74
CA PHE A 407 -1.30 2.44 9.62
C PHE A 407 -2.02 1.11 9.38
N SER A 408 -1.32 -0.03 9.48
CA SER A 408 -1.95 -1.33 9.31
C SER A 408 -3.08 -1.58 10.32
N ARG A 409 -3.00 -1.01 11.54
CA ARG A 409 -4.07 -1.14 12.56
C ARG A 409 -5.32 -0.35 12.19
N LEU A 410 -5.15 0.80 11.53
CA LEU A 410 -6.25 1.61 11.01
C LEU A 410 -6.89 0.93 9.80
N TYR A 411 -6.05 0.51 8.85
CA TYR A 411 -6.50 -0.15 7.62
C TYR A 411 -7.30 -1.41 7.92
N LEU A 412 -6.79 -2.28 8.79
CA LEU A 412 -7.47 -3.52 9.21
C LEU A 412 -8.69 -3.28 10.13
N GLY A 413 -9.05 -2.02 10.42
CA GLY A 413 -10.21 -1.67 11.23
C GLY A 413 -10.11 -2.07 12.70
N ALA A 414 -8.93 -2.46 13.19
CA ALA A 414 -8.76 -2.96 14.55
C ALA A 414 -8.80 -1.88 15.66
N HIS A 415 -8.55 -0.63 15.27
CA HIS A 415 -8.46 0.52 16.16
C HIS A 415 -8.94 1.81 15.49
N TRP A 416 -9.43 2.75 16.31
CA TRP A 416 -9.69 4.11 15.90
C TRP A 416 -8.38 4.90 15.67
N LEU A 417 -8.48 5.99 14.90
CA LEU A 417 -7.32 6.89 14.68
C LEU A 417 -6.74 7.38 16.03
N THR A 418 -7.59 7.75 16.95
CA THR A 418 -7.19 8.21 18.29
C THR A 418 -6.43 7.16 19.08
N ASP A 419 -6.83 5.88 18.99
CA ASP A 419 -6.16 4.79 19.71
C ASP A 419 -4.71 4.62 19.23
N VAL A 420 -4.53 4.73 17.92
CA VAL A 420 -3.23 4.56 17.27
C VAL A 420 -2.31 5.74 17.58
N ILE A 421 -2.82 6.98 17.44
CA ILE A 421 -2.03 8.18 17.78
C ILE A 421 -1.69 8.19 19.27
N GLY A 422 -2.65 7.89 20.16
CA GLY A 422 -2.42 7.79 21.59
C GLY A 422 -1.36 6.73 21.93
N GLY A 423 -1.45 5.57 21.30
CA GLY A 423 -0.43 4.52 21.46
C GLY A 423 0.96 4.94 21.02
N MET A 424 1.08 5.63 19.87
CA MET A 424 2.35 6.16 19.38
C MET A 424 2.94 7.22 20.32
N LEU A 425 2.11 8.16 20.81
CA LEU A 425 2.54 9.19 21.74
C LEU A 425 3.04 8.59 23.06
N LEU A 426 2.31 7.62 23.60
CA LEU A 426 2.72 6.91 24.82
C LEU A 426 4.03 6.16 24.63
N GLY A 427 4.16 5.40 23.53
CA GLY A 427 5.37 4.67 23.19
C GLY A 427 6.58 5.60 22.96
N LEU A 428 6.34 6.74 22.29
CA LEU A 428 7.38 7.75 22.03
C LEU A 428 7.86 8.44 23.32
N ALA A 429 6.94 8.79 24.22
CA ALA A 429 7.28 9.34 25.54
C ALA A 429 8.16 8.36 26.31
N TRP A 430 7.79 7.09 26.32
CA TRP A 430 8.57 6.05 27.03
C TRP A 430 9.95 5.82 26.38
N ALA A 431 10.01 5.72 25.05
CA ALA A 431 11.29 5.56 24.34
C ALA A 431 12.23 6.77 24.58
N ALA A 432 11.67 7.99 24.60
CA ALA A 432 12.44 9.20 24.87
C ALA A 432 12.97 9.23 26.32
N LEU A 433 12.14 8.86 27.29
CA LEU A 433 12.55 8.77 28.71
C LEU A 433 13.71 7.78 28.90
N LEU A 434 13.56 6.56 28.35
CA LEU A 434 14.61 5.56 28.39
C LEU A 434 15.86 5.98 27.62
N GLY A 435 15.68 6.68 26.49
CA GLY A 435 16.78 7.23 25.71
C GLY A 435 17.60 8.25 26.50
N ILE A 436 16.95 9.12 27.26
CA ILE A 436 17.63 10.06 28.19
C ILE A 436 18.39 9.28 29.26
N ALA A 437 17.71 8.36 29.95
CA ALA A 437 18.30 7.56 31.01
C ALA A 437 19.52 6.76 30.52
N TYR A 438 19.40 6.10 29.37
CA TYR A 438 20.47 5.32 28.76
C TYR A 438 21.66 6.19 28.34
N ARG A 439 21.42 7.29 27.58
CA ARG A 439 22.50 8.15 27.06
C ARG A 439 23.27 8.88 28.14
N ARG A 440 22.60 9.22 29.23
CA ARG A 440 23.22 9.89 30.35
C ARG A 440 24.22 8.99 31.12
N HIS A 441 23.95 7.70 31.22
CA HIS A 441 24.73 6.78 32.05
C HIS A 441 25.63 5.84 31.23
N ALA A 442 25.43 5.71 29.94
CA ALA A 442 26.24 4.82 29.13
C ALA A 442 27.56 5.47 28.70
N PRO A 443 28.71 4.80 28.88
CA PRO A 443 30.03 5.27 28.48
C PRO A 443 30.08 5.47 26.95
N GLU A 444 31.03 6.30 26.47
CA GLU A 444 31.25 6.45 25.04
C GLU A 444 31.58 5.11 24.37
N ARG A 445 30.96 4.86 23.19
CA ARG A 445 31.16 3.64 22.37
C ARG A 445 30.93 2.33 23.16
N TYR A 446 29.76 2.23 23.74
CA TYR A 446 29.36 1.07 24.54
C TYR A 446 29.15 -0.20 23.72
N LEU A 447 28.54 -0.07 22.51
CA LEU A 447 28.30 -1.18 21.58
C LEU A 447 29.41 -1.27 20.53
N LYS A 448 29.94 -2.47 20.31
CA LYS A 448 30.89 -2.76 19.23
C LYS A 448 30.15 -2.88 17.88
N ARG A 449 30.88 -2.73 16.78
CA ARG A 449 30.31 -2.91 15.44
C ARG A 449 29.71 -4.31 15.22
N SER A 450 30.31 -5.33 15.84
CA SER A 450 29.77 -6.71 15.85
C SER A 450 28.39 -6.80 16.50
N ASP A 451 28.18 -6.04 17.60
CA ASP A 451 26.92 -6.04 18.32
C ASP A 451 25.81 -5.42 17.47
N LEU A 452 26.12 -4.30 16.81
CA LEU A 452 25.20 -3.63 15.90
C LEU A 452 24.81 -4.51 14.71
N THR A 453 25.77 -5.24 14.12
CA THR A 453 25.48 -6.15 13.00
C THR A 453 24.66 -7.36 13.44
N PHE A 454 24.93 -7.92 14.62
CA PHE A 454 24.17 -9.03 15.17
C PHE A 454 22.71 -8.63 15.47
N ILE A 455 22.52 -7.54 16.21
CA ILE A 455 21.17 -7.05 16.57
C ILE A 455 20.38 -6.66 15.30
N GLY A 456 21.02 -6.00 14.35
CA GLY A 456 20.40 -5.65 13.06
C GLY A 456 20.03 -6.89 12.21
N GLY A 457 20.90 -7.90 12.19
CA GLY A 457 20.63 -9.17 11.51
C GLY A 457 19.50 -9.95 12.18
N LEU A 458 19.48 -10.03 13.49
CA LEU A 458 18.40 -10.65 14.25
C LEU A 458 17.06 -9.96 13.99
N LEU A 459 17.05 -8.62 14.00
CA LEU A 459 15.85 -7.84 13.65
C LEU A 459 15.35 -8.19 12.25
N ALA A 460 16.24 -8.20 11.25
CA ALA A 460 15.87 -8.51 9.87
C ALA A 460 15.27 -9.92 9.73
N VAL A 461 15.88 -10.92 10.39
CA VAL A 461 15.36 -12.30 10.41
C VAL A 461 13.98 -12.37 11.07
N CYS A 462 13.82 -11.74 12.25
CA CYS A 462 12.54 -11.73 12.95
C CYS A 462 11.43 -11.05 12.13
N LEU A 463 11.72 -9.92 11.48
CA LEU A 463 10.75 -9.18 10.68
C LEU A 463 10.30 -9.90 9.39
N VAL A 464 11.09 -10.85 8.89
CA VAL A 464 10.73 -11.61 7.69
C VAL A 464 10.14 -12.97 8.05
N ALA A 465 10.78 -13.71 8.94
CA ALA A 465 10.41 -15.10 9.25
C ALA A 465 9.07 -15.20 10.00
N TYR A 466 8.85 -14.38 11.02
CA TYR A 466 7.65 -14.47 11.85
C TYR A 466 6.37 -14.07 11.09
N PRO A 467 6.30 -12.93 10.39
CA PRO A 467 5.13 -12.60 9.60
C PRO A 467 4.82 -13.64 8.53
N GLY A 468 5.84 -14.18 7.86
CA GLY A 468 5.68 -15.24 6.87
C GLY A 468 5.04 -16.50 7.46
N PHE A 469 5.49 -16.92 8.66
CA PHE A 469 4.96 -18.09 9.35
C PHE A 469 3.54 -17.89 9.89
N MET A 470 3.21 -16.70 10.39
CA MET A 470 1.92 -16.40 11.03
C MET A 470 0.86 -15.85 10.07
N HIS A 471 1.23 -15.61 8.82
CA HIS A 471 0.39 -14.89 7.84
C HIS A 471 -1.03 -15.45 7.71
N ASN A 472 -1.16 -16.74 7.43
CA ASN A 472 -2.47 -17.37 7.21
C ASN A 472 -3.36 -17.32 8.46
N ARG A 473 -2.77 -17.51 9.64
CA ARG A 473 -3.51 -17.46 10.92
C ARG A 473 -3.98 -16.05 11.25
N GLN A 474 -3.13 -15.05 11.04
CA GLN A 474 -3.48 -13.66 11.31
C GLN A 474 -4.44 -13.12 10.25
N PHE A 475 -4.33 -13.56 9.02
CA PHE A 475 -5.25 -13.18 7.95
C PHE A 475 -6.69 -13.59 8.27
N SER A 476 -6.92 -14.83 8.68
CA SER A 476 -8.26 -15.30 9.08
C SER A 476 -8.81 -14.56 10.31
N GLN A 477 -7.95 -14.10 11.23
CA GLN A 477 -8.36 -13.32 12.41
C GLN A 477 -8.61 -11.83 12.13
N SER A 478 -8.05 -11.30 11.05
CA SER A 478 -8.18 -9.87 10.67
C SER A 478 -9.37 -9.60 9.78
N GLN A 479 -10.05 -10.63 9.28
CA GLN A 479 -11.27 -10.44 8.51
C GLN A 479 -12.36 -9.87 9.44
N LEU A 480 -12.99 -8.78 9.01
CA LEU A 480 -14.11 -8.19 9.72
C LEU A 480 -15.22 -9.22 9.84
N THR A 481 -15.67 -9.45 11.07
CA THR A 481 -16.87 -10.23 11.31
C THR A 481 -18.05 -9.32 10.98
N HIS A 482 -18.61 -9.46 9.80
CA HIS A 482 -19.82 -8.74 9.43
C HIS A 482 -20.98 -9.20 10.33
N ALA A 483 -21.84 -8.25 10.72
CA ALA A 483 -23.03 -8.57 11.48
C ALA A 483 -23.84 -9.63 10.72
N GLN A 484 -24.03 -10.81 11.32
CA GLN A 484 -24.81 -11.88 10.71
C GLN A 484 -26.28 -11.60 10.92
N TYR A 485 -27.01 -11.45 9.84
CA TYR A 485 -28.46 -11.35 9.86
C TYR A 485 -29.06 -12.73 9.67
N PHE A 486 -30.04 -13.09 10.50
CA PHE A 486 -30.71 -14.37 10.36
C PHE A 486 -32.05 -14.17 9.65
N MET A 487 -32.36 -15.05 8.71
CA MET A 487 -33.61 -15.05 7.95
C MET A 487 -34.17 -16.47 7.90
N ALA A 488 -35.49 -16.62 8.11
CA ALA A 488 -36.14 -17.90 7.94
C ALA A 488 -36.14 -18.32 6.45
N GLU A 489 -36.01 -19.60 6.16
CA GLU A 489 -35.97 -20.12 4.79
C GLU A 489 -37.24 -19.71 3.99
N GLN A 490 -38.41 -19.79 4.62
CA GLN A 490 -39.66 -19.39 3.96
C GLN A 490 -39.68 -17.89 3.65
N ALA A 491 -39.22 -17.03 4.57
CA ALA A 491 -39.13 -15.60 4.36
C ALA A 491 -38.19 -15.22 3.19
N TRP A 492 -37.10 -15.98 3.04
CA TRP A 492 -36.20 -15.80 1.89
C TRP A 492 -36.91 -16.05 0.57
N TYR A 493 -37.64 -17.16 0.44
CA TYR A 493 -38.38 -17.46 -0.80
C TYR A 493 -39.53 -16.49 -1.08
N GLU A 494 -40.18 -15.94 -0.06
CA GLU A 494 -41.34 -15.06 -0.25
C GLU A 494 -40.89 -13.64 -0.69
N SER A 495 -40.07 -12.97 0.11
CA SER A 495 -39.67 -11.57 -0.13
C SER A 495 -38.23 -11.25 0.22
N GLY A 496 -37.59 -12.04 1.12
CA GLY A 496 -36.26 -11.79 1.65
C GLY A 496 -35.15 -11.84 0.60
N TRP A 497 -35.35 -12.55 -0.52
CA TRP A 497 -34.42 -12.57 -1.64
C TRP A 497 -34.18 -11.18 -2.25
N GLN A 498 -35.12 -10.23 -2.07
CA GLN A 498 -35.00 -8.87 -2.53
C GLN A 498 -34.07 -8.01 -1.66
N ALA A 499 -33.77 -8.44 -0.43
CA ALA A 499 -32.87 -7.74 0.48
C ALA A 499 -31.39 -7.82 0.03
N LEU A 500 -31.05 -8.80 -0.83
CA LEU A 500 -29.71 -8.91 -1.40
C LEU A 500 -29.52 -7.91 -2.54
N PRO A 501 -28.26 -7.49 -2.79
CA PRO A 501 -27.95 -6.59 -3.90
C PRO A 501 -28.53 -7.10 -5.24
N SER A 502 -29.00 -6.19 -6.07
CA SER A 502 -29.60 -6.50 -7.36
C SER A 502 -28.59 -6.42 -8.50
N VAL A 503 -27.56 -5.60 -8.35
CA VAL A 503 -26.53 -5.35 -9.35
C VAL A 503 -25.17 -5.38 -8.69
N ARG A 504 -24.17 -5.76 -9.46
CA ARG A 504 -22.79 -5.63 -9.07
C ARG A 504 -22.40 -4.17 -9.12
N GLN A 505 -21.83 -3.70 -8.04
CA GLN A 505 -21.23 -2.39 -7.96
C GLN A 505 -19.72 -2.53 -8.07
N ASP A 506 -19.13 -1.95 -9.12
CA ASP A 506 -17.68 -1.93 -9.27
C ASP A 506 -17.03 -0.95 -8.26
N LEU A 507 -15.71 -0.89 -8.28
CA LEU A 507 -14.94 0.01 -7.40
C LEU A 507 -15.16 1.50 -7.68
N ARG A 508 -15.78 1.86 -8.81
CA ARG A 508 -16.13 3.24 -9.17
C ARG A 508 -17.57 3.59 -8.82
N GLY A 509 -18.32 2.61 -8.30
CA GLY A 509 -19.75 2.75 -8.02
C GLY A 509 -20.61 2.58 -9.26
N HIS A 510 -20.06 2.10 -10.40
CA HIS A 510 -20.87 1.77 -11.57
C HIS A 510 -21.60 0.46 -11.36
N ASN A 511 -22.85 0.41 -11.81
CA ASN A 511 -23.69 -0.77 -11.78
C ASN A 511 -23.55 -1.51 -13.12
N ASP A 512 -22.68 -2.53 -13.18
CA ASP A 512 -22.32 -3.17 -14.45
C ASP A 512 -23.18 -4.39 -14.77
N PHE A 513 -23.28 -5.36 -13.85
CA PHE A 513 -23.92 -6.64 -14.07
C PHE A 513 -24.99 -6.93 -13.04
N ALA A 514 -26.09 -7.50 -13.49
CA ALA A 514 -27.17 -7.87 -12.60
C ALA A 514 -26.92 -9.22 -11.94
N PHE A 515 -27.13 -9.31 -10.62
CA PHE A 515 -27.06 -10.56 -9.88
C PHE A 515 -28.28 -11.45 -10.18
N ASN A 516 -28.03 -12.58 -10.84
CA ASN A 516 -29.07 -13.52 -11.30
C ASN A 516 -29.08 -14.85 -10.56
N LEU A 517 -28.21 -15.04 -9.57
CA LEU A 517 -28.14 -16.23 -8.73
C LEU A 517 -28.18 -15.88 -7.24
N GLN A 518 -28.95 -16.64 -6.46
CA GLN A 518 -28.86 -16.73 -5.02
C GLN A 518 -28.79 -18.21 -4.62
N TRP A 519 -27.89 -18.56 -3.71
CA TRP A 519 -27.67 -19.94 -3.34
C TRP A 519 -27.54 -20.12 -1.83
N MET A 520 -28.37 -20.95 -1.24
CA MET A 520 -28.30 -21.33 0.16
C MET A 520 -27.53 -22.64 0.31
N GLY A 521 -26.48 -22.63 1.12
CA GLY A 521 -25.65 -23.80 1.39
C GLY A 521 -24.23 -23.47 1.80
N SER A 522 -23.49 -24.41 2.36
CA SER A 522 -22.06 -24.22 2.64
C SER A 522 -21.22 -24.13 1.36
N ALA A 523 -20.07 -23.46 1.42
CA ALA A 523 -19.15 -23.38 0.28
C ALA A 523 -18.76 -24.78 -0.26
N ASN A 524 -18.51 -25.72 0.65
CA ASN A 524 -18.16 -27.10 0.27
C ASN A 524 -19.29 -27.79 -0.48
N ASN A 525 -20.53 -27.66 0.00
CA ASN A 525 -21.70 -28.24 -0.63
C ASN A 525 -21.95 -27.67 -2.04
N ILE A 526 -21.83 -26.32 -2.19
CA ILE A 526 -21.92 -25.67 -3.50
C ILE A 526 -20.84 -26.19 -4.45
N THR A 527 -19.61 -26.32 -3.93
CA THR A 527 -18.47 -26.84 -4.71
C THR A 527 -18.74 -28.27 -5.17
N GLU A 528 -19.17 -29.16 -4.29
CA GLU A 528 -19.49 -30.57 -4.62
C GLU A 528 -20.60 -30.68 -5.69
N VAL A 529 -21.67 -29.88 -5.56
CA VAL A 529 -22.75 -29.85 -6.55
C VAL A 529 -22.28 -29.38 -7.92
N LEU A 530 -21.43 -28.33 -7.95
CA LEU A 530 -20.92 -27.79 -9.20
C LEU A 530 -19.89 -28.74 -9.83
N GLU A 531 -18.98 -29.31 -9.06
CA GLU A 531 -18.01 -30.31 -9.56
C GLU A 531 -18.69 -31.56 -10.07
N ALA A 532 -19.73 -32.06 -9.40
CA ALA A 532 -20.57 -33.19 -9.90
C ALA A 532 -21.27 -32.86 -11.21
N ALA A 533 -21.52 -31.57 -11.49
CA ALA A 533 -22.06 -31.09 -12.75
C ALA A 533 -20.98 -30.68 -13.77
N ASP A 534 -19.71 -31.10 -13.56
CA ASP A 534 -18.57 -30.85 -14.44
C ASP A 534 -18.21 -29.36 -14.58
N TRP A 535 -18.42 -28.59 -13.49
CA TRP A 535 -17.86 -27.26 -13.36
C TRP A 535 -16.51 -27.33 -12.65
N HIS A 536 -15.56 -26.57 -13.12
CA HIS A 536 -14.21 -26.57 -12.56
C HIS A 536 -13.96 -25.31 -11.76
N SER A 537 -13.39 -25.45 -10.55
CA SER A 537 -12.95 -24.29 -9.77
C SER A 537 -11.87 -23.54 -10.54
N ALA A 538 -12.12 -22.28 -10.82
CA ALA A 538 -11.22 -21.44 -11.59
C ALA A 538 -10.20 -20.74 -10.68
N SER A 539 -9.19 -21.50 -10.22
CA SER A 539 -8.04 -20.92 -9.51
C SER A 539 -7.05 -20.33 -10.51
N THR A 540 -6.67 -19.08 -10.32
CA THR A 540 -5.68 -18.41 -11.16
C THR A 540 -4.27 -18.66 -10.62
N ASN A 541 -3.49 -19.47 -11.31
CA ASN A 541 -2.05 -19.59 -11.07
C ASN A 541 -1.31 -18.48 -11.84
N LEU A 542 -0.29 -17.88 -11.24
CA LEU A 542 0.59 -16.87 -11.88
C LEU A 542 1.11 -17.33 -13.25
N ARG A 543 1.30 -18.64 -13.44
CA ARG A 543 1.75 -19.23 -14.69
C ARG A 543 0.75 -19.06 -15.84
N ASN A 544 -0.53 -19.00 -15.56
CA ASN A 544 -1.59 -18.88 -16.56
C ASN A 544 -1.65 -17.46 -17.19
N TYR A 545 -1.09 -16.45 -16.53
CA TYR A 545 -1.01 -15.09 -17.10
C TYR A 545 -0.12 -14.99 -18.32
N PHE A 546 0.83 -15.94 -18.53
CA PHE A 546 1.60 -16.00 -19.77
C PHE A 546 0.76 -16.37 -21.00
N ASN A 547 -0.41 -17.00 -20.80
CA ASN A 547 -1.35 -17.32 -21.89
C ASN A 547 -2.00 -16.08 -22.52
N TRP A 548 -1.94 -14.92 -21.87
CA TRP A 548 -2.34 -13.65 -22.51
C TRP A 548 -1.51 -13.34 -23.76
N PHE A 549 -0.28 -13.85 -23.84
CA PHE A 549 0.64 -13.62 -24.95
C PHE A 549 0.73 -14.84 -25.89
N ASN A 550 0.09 -15.94 -25.55
CA ASN A 550 0.16 -17.17 -26.35
C ASN A 550 -0.85 -17.15 -27.51
N PRO A 551 -0.39 -17.12 -28.79
CA PRO A 551 -1.29 -17.08 -29.94
C PRO A 551 -2.24 -18.26 -30.06
N SER A 552 -1.86 -19.41 -29.54
CA SER A 552 -2.62 -20.66 -29.60
C SER A 552 -3.47 -20.95 -28.35
N ALA A 553 -3.51 -20.00 -27.37
CA ALA A 553 -4.28 -20.20 -26.16
C ALA A 553 -5.78 -20.30 -26.47
N THR A 554 -6.37 -21.37 -25.99
CA THR A 554 -7.81 -21.62 -26.04
C THR A 554 -8.55 -20.76 -25.00
N ILE A 555 -9.86 -20.59 -25.13
CA ILE A 555 -10.66 -19.74 -24.23
C ILE A 555 -10.54 -20.15 -22.75
N TYR A 556 -10.36 -21.44 -22.46
CA TYR A 556 -10.24 -21.97 -21.10
C TYR A 556 -8.84 -21.91 -20.51
N GLU A 557 -7.82 -21.66 -21.33
CA GLU A 557 -6.43 -21.47 -20.86
C GLU A 557 -6.15 -20.00 -20.46
N ILE A 558 -6.99 -19.09 -20.93
CA ILE A 558 -6.87 -17.66 -20.57
C ILE A 558 -7.36 -17.48 -19.14
N PRO A 559 -6.56 -16.83 -18.26
CA PRO A 559 -6.92 -16.67 -16.86
C PRO A 559 -8.18 -15.82 -16.71
N LEU A 560 -9.10 -16.33 -15.89
CA LEU A 560 -10.28 -15.59 -15.46
C LEU A 560 -9.88 -14.59 -14.38
N LEU A 561 -10.24 -13.34 -14.61
CA LEU A 561 -9.99 -12.27 -13.68
C LEU A 561 -11.05 -12.26 -12.57
N PRO A 562 -10.65 -11.99 -11.32
CA PRO A 562 -11.61 -11.83 -10.24
C PRO A 562 -12.44 -10.56 -10.44
N HIS A 563 -13.73 -10.63 -10.11
CA HIS A 563 -14.60 -9.46 -10.06
C HIS A 563 -14.81 -8.99 -8.62
N VAL A 564 -15.05 -7.70 -8.45
CA VAL A 564 -15.27 -7.07 -7.14
C VAL A 564 -16.70 -6.57 -7.05
N HIS A 565 -17.36 -6.78 -5.93
CA HIS A 565 -18.62 -6.16 -5.56
C HIS A 565 -18.47 -5.52 -4.17
N ASP A 566 -18.78 -4.25 -4.07
CA ASP A 566 -18.67 -3.47 -2.82
C ASP A 566 -17.35 -3.67 -2.06
N GLY A 567 -16.26 -3.71 -2.83
CA GLY A 567 -14.90 -3.87 -2.29
C GLY A 567 -14.47 -5.32 -1.98
N GLN A 568 -15.33 -6.32 -2.18
CA GLN A 568 -15.05 -7.73 -1.91
C GLN A 568 -14.97 -8.51 -3.22
N HIS A 569 -13.97 -9.41 -3.31
CA HIS A 569 -13.91 -10.37 -4.42
C HIS A 569 -14.92 -11.48 -4.25
N GLU A 570 -15.32 -12.11 -5.38
CA GLU A 570 -16.05 -13.35 -5.29
C GLU A 570 -15.24 -14.41 -4.52
N GLU A 571 -15.90 -15.09 -3.60
CA GLU A 571 -15.27 -16.17 -2.82
C GLU A 571 -15.28 -17.50 -3.59
N LEU A 572 -16.31 -17.73 -4.40
CA LEU A 572 -16.44 -18.92 -5.22
C LEU A 572 -16.51 -18.53 -6.70
N ARG A 573 -15.65 -19.16 -7.50
CA ARG A 573 -15.60 -18.97 -8.95
C ARG A 573 -15.44 -20.29 -9.65
N PHE A 574 -16.38 -20.59 -10.54
CA PHE A 574 -16.39 -21.81 -11.34
C PHE A 574 -16.54 -21.49 -12.80
N SER A 575 -15.95 -22.30 -13.65
CA SER A 575 -16.05 -22.20 -15.10
C SER A 575 -16.41 -23.53 -15.73
N LYS A 576 -17.15 -23.47 -16.83
CA LYS A 576 -17.49 -24.63 -17.64
C LYS A 576 -17.45 -24.28 -19.12
N THR A 577 -16.75 -25.11 -19.90
CA THR A 577 -16.68 -24.98 -21.36
C THR A 577 -17.90 -25.66 -21.97
N ILE A 578 -18.57 -24.93 -22.86
CA ILE A 578 -19.74 -25.39 -23.60
C ILE A 578 -19.38 -25.48 -25.09
N PRO A 579 -19.49 -26.64 -25.74
CA PRO A 579 -19.23 -26.74 -27.18
C PRO A 579 -20.09 -25.79 -28.01
N PRO A 580 -19.58 -25.17 -29.13
CA PRO A 580 -18.27 -25.47 -29.72
C PRO A 580 -17.10 -24.71 -29.07
N ASP A 581 -17.26 -23.51 -28.47
CA ASP A 581 -16.19 -22.72 -27.90
C ASP A 581 -16.75 -21.57 -27.02
N ARG A 582 -17.72 -21.93 -26.14
CA ARG A 582 -18.33 -20.98 -25.18
C ARG A 582 -17.83 -21.30 -23.78
N LEU A 583 -17.54 -20.27 -23.01
CA LEU A 583 -17.12 -20.39 -21.61
C LEU A 583 -18.15 -19.72 -20.70
N PHE A 584 -18.79 -20.51 -19.84
CA PHE A 584 -19.67 -19.98 -18.80
C PHE A 584 -18.92 -19.89 -17.48
N VAL A 585 -19.18 -18.82 -16.73
CA VAL A 585 -18.53 -18.57 -15.44
C VAL A 585 -19.58 -18.22 -14.39
N ILE A 586 -19.52 -18.89 -13.25
CA ILE A 586 -20.30 -18.60 -12.05
C ILE A 586 -19.40 -17.86 -11.07
N ARG A 587 -19.89 -16.74 -10.52
CA ARG A 587 -19.23 -15.93 -9.50
C ARG A 587 -20.18 -15.73 -8.34
N LEU A 588 -19.75 -16.10 -7.12
CA LEU A 588 -20.57 -16.00 -5.93
C LEU A 588 -19.84 -15.25 -4.81
N TRP A 589 -20.56 -14.33 -4.20
CA TRP A 589 -20.17 -13.60 -3.00
C TRP A 589 -20.97 -14.09 -1.82
N ARG A 590 -20.34 -14.22 -0.67
CA ARG A 590 -21.03 -14.55 0.56
C ARG A 590 -21.80 -13.35 1.07
N SER A 591 -23.08 -13.52 1.37
CA SER A 591 -23.88 -12.46 2.01
C SER A 591 -23.67 -12.44 3.52
N GLN A 592 -24.12 -11.36 4.16
CA GLN A 592 -24.17 -11.26 5.61
C GLN A 592 -25.39 -12.00 6.21
N ILE A 593 -26.20 -12.65 5.37
CA ILE A 593 -27.44 -13.31 5.77
C ILE A 593 -27.18 -14.82 5.92
N GLU A 594 -27.56 -15.39 7.05
CA GLU A 594 -27.65 -16.82 7.26
C GLU A 594 -29.09 -17.25 7.28
N ILE A 595 -29.42 -18.28 6.53
CA ILE A 595 -30.77 -18.83 6.46
C ILE A 595 -30.95 -19.87 7.56
N GLN A 596 -31.99 -19.71 8.37
CA GLN A 596 -32.42 -20.74 9.34
C GLN A 596 -33.30 -21.76 8.62
N SER A 597 -32.72 -22.91 8.33
CA SER A 597 -33.37 -24.07 7.70
C SER A 597 -33.59 -25.19 8.72
N THR A 598 -34.37 -26.19 8.33
CA THR A 598 -34.53 -27.45 9.09
C THR A 598 -33.21 -28.22 9.28
N GLN A 599 -32.22 -27.99 8.43
CA GLN A 599 -30.88 -28.56 8.50
C GLN A 599 -29.91 -27.70 9.33
N GLY A 600 -30.37 -26.63 9.99
CA GLY A 600 -29.56 -25.69 10.74
C GLY A 600 -29.32 -24.39 10.00
N LYS A 601 -28.33 -23.61 10.46
CA LYS A 601 -27.97 -22.33 9.86
C LYS A 601 -27.12 -22.56 8.62
N GLN A 602 -27.54 -22.00 7.49
CA GLN A 602 -26.84 -22.08 6.21
C GLN A 602 -26.50 -20.70 5.68
N PRO A 603 -25.27 -20.47 5.19
CA PRO A 603 -24.90 -19.21 4.57
C PRO A 603 -25.69 -19.01 3.26
N LEU A 604 -26.01 -17.74 2.97
CA LEU A 604 -26.64 -17.33 1.73
C LEU A 604 -25.62 -16.66 0.84
N TRP A 605 -25.53 -17.12 -0.40
CA TRP A 605 -24.66 -16.59 -1.43
C TRP A 605 -25.48 -15.85 -2.48
N PHE A 606 -24.88 -14.85 -3.11
CA PHE A 606 -25.46 -14.15 -4.25
C PHE A 606 -24.39 -13.93 -5.31
N GLY A 607 -24.82 -13.83 -6.55
CA GLY A 607 -23.88 -13.68 -7.63
C GLY A 607 -24.54 -13.78 -8.99
N TYR A 608 -23.74 -14.15 -9.98
CA TYR A 608 -24.25 -14.31 -11.34
C TYR A 608 -23.53 -15.41 -12.10
N ILE A 609 -24.24 -15.92 -13.11
CA ILE A 609 -23.67 -16.69 -14.18
C ILE A 609 -23.64 -15.84 -15.44
N SER A 610 -22.53 -15.89 -16.16
CA SER A 610 -22.29 -15.12 -17.38
C SER A 610 -21.55 -15.96 -18.40
N GLU A 611 -21.62 -15.54 -19.66
CA GLU A 611 -20.76 -16.03 -20.73
C GLU A 611 -19.55 -15.11 -20.87
N MET A 612 -18.39 -15.71 -21.17
CA MET A 612 -17.16 -14.99 -21.42
C MET A 612 -16.84 -15.05 -22.92
N GLU A 613 -16.41 -13.91 -23.45
CA GLU A 613 -15.93 -13.77 -24.82
C GLU A 613 -14.42 -13.53 -24.82
N LYS A 614 -13.73 -14.19 -25.76
CA LYS A 614 -12.30 -13.97 -25.97
C LYS A 614 -12.10 -12.75 -26.86
N VAL A 615 -11.44 -11.74 -26.33
CA VAL A 615 -11.03 -10.54 -27.05
C VAL A 615 -9.53 -10.57 -27.28
N GLU A 616 -9.11 -10.22 -28.51
CA GLU A 616 -7.70 -10.05 -28.86
C GLU A 616 -7.43 -8.59 -29.20
N ASN A 617 -6.52 -7.97 -28.49
CA ASN A 617 -6.07 -6.60 -28.77
C ASN A 617 -4.55 -6.51 -28.62
N LEU A 618 -3.86 -6.04 -29.66
CA LEU A 618 -2.40 -5.85 -29.68
C LEU A 618 -1.59 -7.12 -29.34
N GLY A 619 -2.14 -8.30 -29.65
CA GLY A 619 -1.49 -9.59 -29.31
C GLY A 619 -1.73 -10.07 -27.89
N LEU A 620 -2.49 -9.31 -27.08
CA LEU A 620 -3.01 -9.74 -25.79
C LEU A 620 -4.39 -10.35 -25.93
N ARG A 621 -4.58 -11.51 -25.30
CA ARG A 621 -5.85 -12.23 -25.27
C ARG A 621 -6.41 -12.24 -23.88
N TYR A 622 -7.60 -11.72 -23.71
CA TYR A 622 -8.26 -11.67 -22.42
C TYR A 622 -9.77 -11.99 -22.57
N LEU A 623 -10.38 -12.30 -21.44
CA LEU A 623 -11.80 -12.66 -21.40
C LEU A 623 -12.62 -11.46 -20.90
N VAL A 624 -13.70 -11.16 -21.59
CA VAL A 624 -14.68 -10.12 -21.25
C VAL A 624 -16.03 -10.77 -20.99
N THR A 625 -16.74 -10.28 -20.00
CA THR A 625 -18.11 -10.72 -19.68
C THR A 625 -19.08 -10.19 -20.74
N THR A 626 -19.85 -11.07 -21.34
CA THR A 626 -20.88 -10.65 -22.31
C THR A 626 -22.07 -10.00 -21.61
N PRO A 627 -22.77 -9.06 -22.22
CA PRO A 627 -23.96 -8.45 -21.63
C PRO A 627 -25.17 -9.39 -21.54
N ASP A 628 -25.15 -10.52 -22.26
CA ASP A 628 -26.21 -11.53 -22.20
C ASP A 628 -26.08 -12.39 -20.94
N MET A 629 -26.90 -12.09 -19.94
CA MET A 629 -26.98 -12.84 -18.70
C MET A 629 -28.10 -13.90 -18.70
N MET A 630 -29.01 -13.85 -19.69
CA MET A 630 -30.17 -14.73 -19.71
C MET A 630 -29.88 -16.10 -20.30
N THR A 631 -29.13 -16.15 -21.39
CA THR A 631 -28.79 -17.43 -22.05
C THR A 631 -27.98 -18.34 -21.12
N PRO A 632 -26.92 -17.89 -20.43
CA PRO A 632 -26.21 -18.73 -19.46
C PRO A 632 -27.11 -19.18 -18.30
N LEU A 633 -28.00 -18.32 -17.79
CA LEU A 633 -28.89 -18.63 -16.69
C LEU A 633 -29.90 -19.73 -17.05
N GLN A 634 -30.55 -19.61 -18.20
CA GLN A 634 -31.51 -20.61 -18.71
C GLN A 634 -30.83 -21.96 -18.96
N TRP A 635 -29.64 -21.93 -19.55
CA TRP A 635 -28.84 -23.12 -19.77
C TRP A 635 -28.51 -23.83 -18.46
N PHE A 636 -28.07 -23.07 -17.42
CA PHE A 636 -27.73 -23.55 -16.12
C PHE A 636 -28.95 -24.15 -15.40
N GLN A 637 -30.07 -23.41 -15.39
CA GLN A 637 -31.32 -23.85 -14.74
C GLN A 637 -31.79 -25.21 -15.27
N SER A 638 -31.60 -25.47 -16.58
CA SER A 638 -32.04 -26.72 -17.20
C SER A 638 -31.15 -27.95 -16.89
N ARG A 639 -29.99 -27.76 -16.29
CA ARG A 639 -28.92 -28.77 -16.18
C ARG A 639 -28.30 -28.92 -14.79
N ILE A 640 -28.72 -28.14 -13.82
CA ILE A 640 -28.17 -28.27 -12.46
C ILE A 640 -28.83 -29.47 -11.75
N PRO A 641 -28.06 -30.50 -11.36
CA PRO A 641 -28.59 -31.68 -10.64
C PRO A 641 -28.73 -31.41 -9.15
N GLY A 642 -29.62 -32.12 -8.46
CA GLY A 642 -29.64 -32.21 -6.99
C GLY A 642 -29.96 -30.91 -6.24
N THR A 643 -30.56 -29.92 -6.90
CA THR A 643 -30.93 -28.65 -6.28
C THR A 643 -32.40 -28.34 -6.49
N SER A 644 -33.06 -27.79 -5.47
CA SER A 644 -34.37 -27.16 -5.66
C SER A 644 -34.15 -25.77 -6.22
N ALA A 645 -34.68 -25.50 -7.42
CA ALA A 645 -34.51 -24.23 -8.12
C ALA A 645 -35.83 -23.48 -8.24
N THR A 646 -35.91 -22.26 -7.75
CA THR A 646 -37.07 -21.38 -7.90
C THR A 646 -36.68 -20.12 -8.65
N SER A 647 -37.34 -19.83 -9.77
CA SER A 647 -37.12 -18.60 -10.52
C SER A 647 -38.01 -17.47 -9.98
N ARG A 648 -37.46 -16.30 -9.80
CA ARG A 648 -38.13 -15.05 -9.40
C ARG A 648 -37.80 -13.97 -10.40
N THR A 649 -38.66 -12.96 -10.52
CA THR A 649 -38.47 -11.82 -11.43
C THR A 649 -38.38 -10.54 -10.63
N ARG A 650 -37.36 -9.73 -10.92
CA ARG A 650 -37.16 -8.40 -10.34
C ARG A 650 -37.39 -7.35 -11.43
N GLU A 651 -38.06 -6.26 -11.11
CA GLU A 651 -38.31 -5.15 -12.03
C GLU A 651 -37.31 -4.00 -11.80
N GLY A 652 -36.90 -3.30 -12.85
CA GLY A 652 -36.26 -1.98 -12.79
C GLY A 652 -34.78 -1.94 -12.44
N VAL A 653 -33.98 -2.98 -12.72
CA VAL A 653 -32.63 -3.12 -12.17
C VAL A 653 -31.50 -2.46 -12.99
N LEU A 654 -31.64 -2.28 -14.28
CA LEU A 654 -30.61 -1.65 -15.15
C LEU A 654 -31.25 -0.78 -16.24
N GLU A 655 -30.75 0.46 -16.39
CA GLU A 655 -31.15 1.36 -17.50
C GLU A 655 -30.62 0.91 -18.86
N LEU A 656 -29.64 0.01 -18.90
CA LEU A 656 -28.92 -0.43 -20.11
C LEU A 656 -29.69 -1.48 -20.93
N ASN A 657 -30.69 -2.16 -20.37
CA ASN A 657 -31.46 -3.17 -21.11
C ASN A 657 -32.90 -2.74 -21.25
N LYS A 658 -33.41 -2.73 -22.48
CA LYS A 658 -34.81 -2.35 -22.82
C LYS A 658 -35.87 -3.23 -22.17
N ASP A 659 -35.50 -4.45 -21.72
CA ASP A 659 -36.33 -5.33 -20.90
C ASP A 659 -36.13 -5.06 -19.43
N ARG A 660 -37.08 -4.38 -18.81
CA ARG A 660 -37.09 -4.02 -17.36
C ARG A 660 -37.23 -5.20 -16.40
N ARG A 661 -37.15 -6.45 -16.88
CA ARG A 661 -37.35 -7.66 -16.07
C ARG A 661 -36.08 -8.50 -16.01
N GLN A 662 -35.64 -8.80 -14.79
CA GLN A 662 -34.49 -9.63 -14.53
C GLN A 662 -34.92 -10.91 -13.80
N SER A 663 -34.56 -12.07 -14.33
CA SER A 663 -34.75 -13.35 -13.66
C SER A 663 -33.64 -13.61 -12.63
N VAL A 664 -34.03 -14.00 -11.42
CA VAL A 664 -33.12 -14.43 -10.36
C VAL A 664 -33.46 -15.88 -10.01
N LEU A 665 -32.47 -16.74 -10.04
CA LEU A 665 -32.60 -18.14 -9.68
C LEU A 665 -32.21 -18.35 -8.21
N LEU A 666 -33.16 -18.80 -7.40
CA LEU A 666 -32.95 -19.15 -5.99
C LEU A 666 -32.67 -20.66 -5.92
N LEU A 667 -31.52 -21.03 -5.39
CA LEU A 667 -31.03 -22.40 -5.31
C LEU A 667 -30.85 -22.83 -3.87
N LYS A 668 -31.28 -24.05 -3.57
CA LYS A 668 -31.01 -24.76 -2.32
C LYS A 668 -30.28 -26.04 -2.65
N ALA A 669 -29.09 -26.20 -2.10
CA ALA A 669 -28.39 -27.47 -2.14
C ALA A 669 -29.13 -28.47 -1.20
N ASN A 670 -29.47 -29.65 -1.72
CA ASN A 670 -30.20 -30.69 -1.00
C ASN A 670 -29.31 -31.46 -0.03
#